data_76fd71e0da75f0315b3569bdeea84ecb
#
_entry.id   76fd71e0da75f0315b3569bdeea84ecb
#
_cell.length_a   1.000
_cell.length_b   1.000
_cell.length_c   1.000
_cell.angle_alpha   90.00
_cell.angle_beta   90.00
_cell.angle_gamma   90.00
#
_symmetry.space_group_name_H-M   'P 1'
#
loop_
_entity.id
_entity.type
_entity.pdbx_description
1 polymer ?
#
loop_
_entity_poly.entity_id
_entity_poly.type
_entity_poly.pdbx_seq_one_letter_code
_entity_poly.pdbx_strand_id
1 'polypeptide(L)'
;MMEASTLRTTCPRDCYDACGMLVKKTADGPIRVVGDPEHSVALGALCGKCSIAYNGVWRDPDVRLTWPLKRRGVKGAGQFERVSWSEALSDIASRLNGIRAQHGGKAVLQTHYTGTCSLIAGVFPLRFFNRIGATEVDPDTVCNKAGHVALQLVYGESTRGFDPRTIDGAKSLLVWGANPSASAPHVHKHWFGKARIPKIVVDPIRHETAAAADMHLQLYPGTDGALAFAMLHVIRAAGRIDEEFLAAHAIGWMEVDSQLEACTPAWGESQTGVPAHLIEEAALAYSAGPSLLWMGQGFQRQTFGGNAMRAVALLPAATGNIGKYGAGFLYLNGWDARSVDAGFLAAQHLNSEPSPSISHMDLASHLESAATKALLTWNNNIAASSPEQKRLRSALEREDLFQVTVDLFQTETANYADYVLPAASFLEFDDVVMSYFNSSISAQVKAVPPLGEALPNQEIFRRLAAAMRLTDPELFETDESLIQTLLEQAKPGLTFEALADVGTVFHPSRPSVQFELHDYKTPSGKIELAGEAFVKSGLPRAPFPSAEARPLGGHLRLLSPASEWLMNSSYGNDPKILKQLGDDQAFINPGEAEARGIKSGHRIRLATAIGEITLRVAISADVPMGVILAHKGRWSTRGEGNVNALNPGQKSDLAESCAVHSINVSVVAA
;
A
#
# COMPACT_ATOMS: atom_id res chain seq x y z
N MET A 1 -42.48 -2.03 -13.58
CA MET A 1 -41.38 -1.17 -14.12
C MET A 1 -40.53 -0.77 -12.94
N MET A 2 -39.23 -1.10 -12.94
CA MET A 2 -38.33 -0.60 -11.89
C MET A 2 -38.12 0.91 -12.14
N GLU A 3 -38.39 1.73 -11.15
CA GLU A 3 -38.10 3.17 -11.24
C GLU A 3 -36.60 3.41 -11.43
N ALA A 4 -36.25 4.43 -12.18
CA ALA A 4 -34.87 4.88 -12.30
C ALA A 4 -34.43 5.37 -10.92
N SER A 5 -33.37 4.76 -10.37
CA SER A 5 -32.86 5.10 -9.05
C SER A 5 -31.36 5.40 -9.11
N THR A 6 -30.93 6.31 -8.25
CA THR A 6 -29.52 6.60 -8.04
C THR A 6 -29.16 6.29 -6.61
N LEU A 7 -28.10 5.52 -6.40
CA LEU A 7 -27.62 5.13 -5.08
C LEU A 7 -26.19 5.63 -4.93
N ARG A 8 -25.86 6.16 -3.76
CA ARG A 8 -24.53 6.61 -3.39
C ARG A 8 -23.74 5.46 -2.74
N THR A 9 -22.47 5.31 -3.11
CA THR A 9 -21.55 4.33 -2.54
C THR A 9 -20.10 4.82 -2.66
N THR A 10 -19.13 4.05 -2.16
CA THR A 10 -17.72 4.46 -2.12
C THR A 10 -16.82 3.42 -2.77
N CYS A 11 -15.74 3.88 -3.42
CA CYS A 11 -14.69 3.05 -4.00
C CYS A 11 -13.74 2.53 -2.90
N PRO A 12 -13.71 1.24 -2.58
CA PRO A 12 -12.87 0.70 -1.53
C PRO A 12 -11.54 0.16 -2.07
N ARG A 13 -10.90 0.91 -2.97
CA ARG A 13 -9.61 0.49 -3.51
C ARG A 13 -8.46 1.02 -2.67
N ASP A 14 -7.31 0.38 -2.77
CA ASP A 14 -6.03 0.75 -2.15
C ASP A 14 -5.51 2.07 -2.74
N CYS A 15 -6.18 3.17 -2.41
CA CYS A 15 -6.01 4.48 -2.99
C CYS A 15 -6.34 5.57 -1.95
N TYR A 16 -5.55 6.64 -1.94
CA TYR A 16 -5.77 7.77 -1.03
C TYR A 16 -7.09 8.52 -1.27
N ASP A 17 -7.64 8.44 -2.50
CA ASP A 17 -8.81 9.23 -2.90
C ASP A 17 -10.12 8.77 -2.23
N ALA A 18 -10.31 7.47 -1.98
CA ALA A 18 -11.55 6.87 -1.44
C ALA A 18 -12.82 7.48 -2.06
N CYS A 19 -12.91 7.49 -3.41
CA CYS A 19 -13.89 8.25 -4.18
C CYS A 19 -15.34 7.87 -3.88
N GLY A 20 -16.19 8.87 -3.63
CA GLY A 20 -17.63 8.71 -3.67
C GLY A 20 -18.13 8.45 -5.09
N MET A 21 -19.10 7.58 -5.23
CA MET A 21 -19.66 7.13 -6.50
C MET A 21 -21.20 7.12 -6.48
N LEU A 22 -21.77 7.30 -7.64
CA LEU A 22 -23.20 7.10 -7.88
C LEU A 22 -23.40 5.87 -8.76
N VAL A 23 -24.24 4.94 -8.30
CA VAL A 23 -24.74 3.81 -9.09
C VAL A 23 -26.11 4.16 -9.64
N LYS A 24 -26.18 4.43 -10.94
CA LYS A 24 -27.42 4.81 -11.65
C LYS A 24 -28.06 3.56 -12.24
N LYS A 25 -29.30 3.29 -11.84
CA LYS A 25 -30.14 2.22 -12.42
C LYS A 25 -31.15 2.86 -13.34
N THR A 26 -31.20 2.40 -14.60
CA THR A 26 -32.27 2.78 -15.54
C THR A 26 -33.35 1.70 -15.54
N ALA A 27 -34.58 2.09 -15.90
CA ALA A 27 -35.72 1.17 -15.87
C ALA A 27 -35.48 -0.14 -16.65
N ASP A 28 -34.81 -0.05 -17.80
CA ASP A 28 -34.62 -1.17 -18.73
C ASP A 28 -33.14 -1.37 -19.15
N GLY A 29 -32.17 -0.75 -18.45
CA GLY A 29 -30.77 -0.80 -18.84
C GLY A 29 -29.82 -1.30 -17.74
N PRO A 30 -28.56 -1.61 -18.12
CA PRO A 30 -27.54 -1.97 -17.17
C PRO A 30 -27.25 -0.80 -16.22
N ILE A 31 -26.88 -1.10 -14.97
CA ILE A 31 -26.43 -0.07 -14.04
C ILE A 31 -25.18 0.63 -14.59
N ARG A 32 -25.01 1.90 -14.22
CA ARG A 32 -23.82 2.69 -14.55
C ARG A 32 -23.21 3.27 -13.30
N VAL A 33 -21.91 3.03 -13.10
CA VAL A 33 -21.11 3.60 -12.01
C VAL A 33 -20.41 4.85 -12.52
N VAL A 34 -20.62 5.97 -11.83
CA VAL A 34 -20.00 7.27 -12.14
C VAL A 34 -19.51 7.93 -10.85
N GLY A 35 -18.65 8.95 -10.93
CA GLY A 35 -18.25 9.72 -9.76
C GLY A 35 -19.41 10.52 -9.16
N ASP A 36 -19.38 10.69 -7.84
CA ASP A 36 -20.33 11.54 -7.11
C ASP A 36 -19.86 13.00 -7.16
N PRO A 37 -20.63 13.92 -7.79
CA PRO A 37 -20.26 15.34 -7.86
C PRO A 37 -20.20 16.05 -6.50
N GLU A 38 -20.87 15.52 -5.49
CA GLU A 38 -20.85 16.08 -4.13
C GLU A 38 -19.67 15.60 -3.29
N HIS A 39 -18.92 14.57 -3.76
CA HIS A 39 -17.75 14.08 -3.05
C HIS A 39 -16.61 15.10 -3.08
N SER A 40 -16.11 15.50 -1.90
CA SER A 40 -15.16 16.60 -1.73
C SER A 40 -13.78 16.40 -2.39
N VAL A 41 -13.37 15.16 -2.64
CA VAL A 41 -12.09 14.81 -3.27
C VAL A 41 -12.25 14.55 -4.76
N ALA A 42 -13.18 13.67 -5.14
CA ALA A 42 -13.34 13.21 -6.52
C ALA A 42 -14.11 14.21 -7.41
N LEU A 43 -14.95 15.08 -6.82
CA LEU A 43 -15.72 16.14 -7.51
C LEU A 43 -16.41 15.64 -8.79
N GLY A 44 -17.05 14.48 -8.72
CA GLY A 44 -17.78 13.88 -9.84
C GLY A 44 -16.96 13.06 -10.82
N ALA A 45 -15.65 12.91 -10.59
CA ALA A 45 -14.78 12.10 -11.44
C ALA A 45 -14.60 10.68 -10.89
N LEU A 46 -14.33 9.72 -11.78
CA LEU A 46 -13.71 8.43 -11.50
C LEU A 46 -12.42 8.33 -12.31
N CYS A 47 -11.38 7.77 -11.71
CA CYS A 47 -10.15 7.49 -12.46
C CYS A 47 -10.42 6.48 -13.58
N GLY A 48 -9.60 6.51 -14.65
CA GLY A 48 -9.80 5.69 -15.84
C GLY A 48 -9.93 4.20 -15.56
N LYS A 49 -9.08 3.66 -14.69
CA LYS A 49 -9.12 2.23 -14.30
C LYS A 49 -10.44 1.83 -13.61
N CYS A 50 -10.91 2.61 -12.65
CA CYS A 50 -12.18 2.33 -11.95
C CYS A 50 -13.40 2.52 -12.87
N SER A 51 -13.41 3.58 -13.67
CA SER A 51 -14.49 3.84 -14.64
C SER A 51 -14.67 2.71 -15.65
N ILE A 52 -13.56 2.17 -16.17
CA ILE A 52 -13.58 1.04 -17.12
C ILE A 52 -14.00 -0.25 -16.39
N ALA A 53 -13.33 -0.62 -15.31
CA ALA A 53 -13.50 -1.92 -14.67
C ALA A 53 -14.88 -2.08 -14.03
N TYR A 54 -15.39 -1.05 -13.31
CA TYR A 54 -16.69 -1.13 -12.62
C TYR A 54 -17.88 -1.14 -13.57
N ASN A 55 -17.70 -0.61 -14.77
CA ASN A 55 -18.69 -0.70 -15.85
C ASN A 55 -18.39 -1.82 -16.87
N GLY A 56 -17.44 -2.70 -16.54
CA GLY A 56 -16.95 -3.80 -17.37
C GLY A 56 -16.80 -5.11 -16.59
N VAL A 57 -15.56 -5.63 -16.54
CA VAL A 57 -15.25 -6.98 -16.03
C VAL A 57 -15.70 -7.26 -14.58
N TRP A 58 -15.86 -6.23 -13.75
CA TRP A 58 -16.33 -6.40 -12.36
C TRP A 58 -17.81 -6.83 -12.27
N ARG A 59 -18.54 -6.72 -13.35
CA ARG A 59 -19.95 -7.07 -13.43
C ARG A 59 -20.24 -8.11 -14.52
N ASP A 60 -19.21 -8.59 -15.19
CA ASP A 60 -19.31 -9.55 -16.27
C ASP A 60 -19.35 -10.97 -15.68
N PRO A 61 -20.50 -11.70 -15.81
CA PRO A 61 -20.64 -13.05 -15.28
C PRO A 61 -19.72 -14.07 -15.96
N ASP A 62 -19.24 -13.78 -17.17
CA ASP A 62 -18.33 -14.67 -17.90
C ASP A 62 -16.87 -14.51 -17.46
N VAL A 63 -16.56 -13.43 -16.74
CA VAL A 63 -15.21 -13.10 -16.25
C VAL A 63 -15.09 -13.28 -14.73
N ARG A 64 -16.17 -12.96 -13.99
CA ARG A 64 -16.22 -13.10 -12.53
C ARG A 64 -16.33 -14.56 -12.11
N LEU A 65 -15.72 -14.89 -10.97
CA LEU A 65 -16.03 -16.12 -10.26
C LEU A 65 -17.44 -16.02 -9.68
N THR A 66 -18.29 -16.97 -10.06
CA THR A 66 -19.71 -16.99 -9.70
C THR A 66 -20.14 -18.22 -8.92
N TRP A 67 -19.27 -19.23 -8.83
CA TRP A 67 -19.51 -20.51 -8.15
C TRP A 67 -18.25 -20.98 -7.42
N PRO A 68 -18.37 -21.75 -6.32
CA PRO A 68 -17.25 -22.47 -5.76
C PRO A 68 -16.66 -23.46 -6.77
N LEU A 69 -15.34 -23.49 -6.85
CA LEU A 69 -14.59 -24.31 -7.79
C LEU A 69 -13.67 -25.26 -7.04
N LYS A 70 -13.60 -26.52 -7.48
CA LYS A 70 -12.69 -27.56 -7.00
C LYS A 70 -11.69 -27.90 -8.08
N ARG A 71 -10.44 -28.01 -7.72
CA ARG A 71 -9.36 -28.31 -8.66
C ARG A 71 -9.54 -29.67 -9.33
N ARG A 72 -9.26 -29.69 -10.64
CA ARG A 72 -9.03 -30.86 -11.45
C ARG A 72 -7.63 -30.85 -12.03
N GLY A 73 -6.94 -31.98 -12.02
CA GLY A 73 -5.60 -32.06 -12.57
C GLY A 73 -4.51 -31.45 -11.68
N VAL A 74 -3.37 -31.09 -12.29
CA VAL A 74 -2.19 -30.59 -11.58
C VAL A 74 -2.36 -29.14 -11.14
N LYS A 75 -1.73 -28.77 -10.03
CA LYS A 75 -1.71 -27.38 -9.56
C LYS A 75 -1.03 -26.47 -10.60
N GLY A 76 -1.51 -25.24 -10.70
CA GLY A 76 -1.03 -24.26 -11.68
C GLY A 76 -1.70 -24.36 -13.06
N ALA A 77 -2.37 -25.47 -13.39
CA ALA A 77 -3.06 -25.62 -14.68
C ALA A 77 -4.35 -24.79 -14.79
N GLY A 78 -4.90 -24.31 -13.68
CA GLY A 78 -6.12 -23.50 -13.66
C GLY A 78 -7.37 -24.25 -14.12
N GLN A 79 -7.39 -25.59 -13.97
CA GLN A 79 -8.49 -26.47 -14.34
C GLN A 79 -9.36 -26.80 -13.15
N PHE A 80 -10.64 -26.44 -13.23
CA PHE A 80 -11.59 -26.59 -12.13
C PHE A 80 -12.90 -27.18 -12.58
N GLU A 81 -13.63 -27.77 -11.63
CA GLU A 81 -15.04 -28.11 -11.75
C GLU A 81 -15.86 -27.31 -10.76
N ARG A 82 -17.09 -26.99 -11.13
CA ARG A 82 -18.05 -26.37 -10.21
C ARG A 82 -18.50 -27.37 -9.16
N VAL A 83 -18.54 -26.90 -7.92
CA VAL A 83 -19.10 -27.66 -6.78
C VAL A 83 -20.07 -26.78 -6.00
N SER A 84 -20.87 -27.39 -5.12
CA SER A 84 -21.74 -26.62 -4.22
C SER A 84 -20.95 -26.01 -3.06
N TRP A 85 -21.48 -24.94 -2.45
CA TRP A 85 -20.95 -24.38 -1.21
C TRP A 85 -20.86 -25.43 -0.10
N SER A 86 -21.88 -26.29 0.02
CA SER A 86 -21.91 -27.33 1.04
C SER A 86 -20.76 -28.33 0.87
N GLU A 87 -20.51 -28.78 -0.37
CA GLU A 87 -19.38 -29.67 -0.68
C GLU A 87 -18.04 -28.99 -0.40
N ALA A 88 -17.84 -27.79 -0.93
CA ALA A 88 -16.60 -27.06 -0.76
C ALA A 88 -16.27 -26.81 0.72
N LEU A 89 -17.21 -26.25 1.49
CA LEU A 89 -17.00 -25.91 2.89
C LEU A 89 -16.82 -27.15 3.77
N SER A 90 -17.54 -28.25 3.48
CA SER A 90 -17.39 -29.51 4.22
C SER A 90 -16.01 -30.14 4.03
N ASP A 91 -15.49 -30.19 2.80
CA ASP A 91 -14.15 -30.75 2.53
C ASP A 91 -13.04 -29.82 3.08
N ILE A 92 -13.15 -28.51 2.86
CA ILE A 92 -12.20 -27.52 3.42
C ILE A 92 -12.15 -27.64 4.96
N ALA A 93 -13.30 -27.65 5.63
CA ALA A 93 -13.39 -27.78 7.09
C ALA A 93 -12.79 -29.09 7.59
N SER A 94 -13.07 -30.20 6.91
CA SER A 94 -12.52 -31.53 7.25
C SER A 94 -10.99 -31.52 7.18
N ARG A 95 -10.42 -31.00 6.08
CA ARG A 95 -8.97 -30.90 5.88
C ARG A 95 -8.30 -29.98 6.89
N LEU A 96 -8.85 -28.79 7.13
CA LEU A 96 -8.31 -27.85 8.12
C LEU A 96 -8.35 -28.42 9.54
N ASN A 97 -9.45 -29.09 9.93
CA ASN A 97 -9.54 -29.77 11.22
C ASN A 97 -8.51 -30.90 11.34
N GLY A 98 -8.30 -31.68 10.27
CA GLY A 98 -7.27 -32.73 10.23
C GLY A 98 -5.85 -32.14 10.37
N ILE A 99 -5.52 -31.10 9.62
CA ILE A 99 -4.21 -30.42 9.71
C ILE A 99 -4.00 -29.87 11.12
N ARG A 100 -4.98 -29.19 11.70
CA ARG A 100 -4.88 -28.64 13.05
C ARG A 100 -4.68 -29.73 14.11
N ALA A 101 -5.39 -30.84 13.99
CA ALA A 101 -5.26 -31.96 14.93
C ALA A 101 -3.88 -32.63 14.87
N GLN A 102 -3.28 -32.72 13.69
CA GLN A 102 -2.01 -33.41 13.47
C GLN A 102 -0.79 -32.50 13.59
N HIS A 103 -0.90 -31.23 13.20
CA HIS A 103 0.25 -30.32 13.04
C HIS A 103 0.09 -28.99 13.82
N GLY A 104 -1.06 -28.76 14.45
CA GLY A 104 -1.37 -27.50 15.12
C GLY A 104 -1.85 -26.40 14.15
N GLY A 105 -2.40 -25.32 14.71
CA GLY A 105 -2.89 -24.17 13.92
C GLY A 105 -1.79 -23.47 13.12
N LYS A 106 -0.58 -23.41 13.66
CA LYS A 106 0.58 -22.76 13.02
C LYS A 106 1.02 -23.38 11.69
N ALA A 107 0.59 -24.62 11.38
CA ALA A 107 0.82 -25.24 10.08
C ALA A 107 -0.10 -24.70 8.98
N VAL A 108 -1.09 -23.87 9.34
CA VAL A 108 -1.95 -23.13 8.42
C VAL A 108 -1.41 -21.72 8.27
N LEU A 109 -0.96 -21.38 7.07
CA LEU A 109 -0.59 -19.99 6.73
C LEU A 109 -1.83 -19.27 6.17
N GLN A 110 -1.96 -18.01 6.53
CA GLN A 110 -2.93 -17.12 5.91
C GLN A 110 -2.22 -15.91 5.30
N THR A 111 -2.66 -15.51 4.09
CA THR A 111 -2.16 -14.30 3.42
C THR A 111 -3.31 -13.49 2.85
N HIS A 112 -3.26 -12.20 3.10
CA HIS A 112 -4.26 -11.25 2.62
C HIS A 112 -3.60 -9.90 2.35
N TYR A 113 -4.33 -9.03 1.65
CA TYR A 113 -3.97 -7.62 1.59
C TYR A 113 -5.15 -6.76 1.10
N THR A 114 -4.85 -5.56 0.60
CA THR A 114 -5.80 -4.52 0.22
C THR A 114 -6.46 -4.74 -1.16
N GLY A 115 -6.73 -5.98 -1.54
CA GLY A 115 -7.63 -6.29 -2.66
C GLY A 115 -9.01 -5.62 -2.50
N THR A 116 -9.42 -5.35 -1.26
CA THR A 116 -10.45 -4.37 -0.90
C THR A 116 -10.07 -3.65 0.39
N CYS A 117 -10.39 -2.35 0.49
CA CYS A 117 -10.31 -1.55 1.71
C CYS A 117 -11.70 -1.37 2.36
N SER A 118 -12.68 -2.18 1.99
CA SER A 118 -13.91 -2.38 2.76
C SER A 118 -13.53 -2.92 4.13
N LEU A 119 -13.89 -2.24 5.20
CA LEU A 119 -13.29 -2.47 6.51
C LEU A 119 -13.62 -3.85 7.09
N ILE A 120 -14.90 -4.26 7.05
CA ILE A 120 -15.33 -5.57 7.53
C ILE A 120 -14.84 -6.68 6.60
N ALA A 121 -15.05 -6.56 5.29
CA ALA A 121 -14.62 -7.58 4.33
C ALA A 121 -13.09 -7.75 4.29
N GLY A 122 -12.32 -6.72 4.66
CA GLY A 122 -10.86 -6.78 4.77
C GLY A 122 -10.36 -7.43 6.06
N VAL A 123 -11.01 -7.18 7.20
CA VAL A 123 -10.48 -7.50 8.53
C VAL A 123 -11.22 -8.67 9.21
N PHE A 124 -12.54 -8.79 9.05
CA PHE A 124 -13.32 -9.86 9.70
C PHE A 124 -12.76 -11.28 9.50
N PRO A 125 -12.22 -11.66 8.32
CA PRO A 125 -11.62 -12.98 8.15
C PRO A 125 -10.54 -13.32 9.17
N LEU A 126 -9.83 -12.34 9.71
CA LEU A 126 -8.81 -12.54 10.75
C LEU A 126 -9.37 -13.18 12.02
N ARG A 127 -10.66 -12.98 12.36
CA ARG A 127 -11.32 -13.64 13.48
C ARG A 127 -11.23 -15.16 13.38
N PHE A 128 -11.50 -15.68 12.18
CA PHE A 128 -11.38 -17.10 11.91
C PHE A 128 -9.94 -17.60 12.09
N PHE A 129 -8.96 -16.89 11.54
CA PHE A 129 -7.55 -17.27 11.62
C PHE A 129 -7.01 -17.15 13.04
N ASN A 130 -7.37 -16.11 13.78
CA ASN A 130 -7.05 -15.98 15.20
C ASN A 130 -7.59 -17.15 16.00
N ARG A 131 -8.86 -17.53 15.77
CA ARG A 131 -9.49 -18.66 16.48
C ARG A 131 -8.84 -20.01 16.18
N ILE A 132 -8.37 -20.23 14.98
CA ILE A 132 -7.71 -21.49 14.63
C ILE A 132 -6.21 -21.50 14.92
N GLY A 133 -5.62 -20.39 15.36
CA GLY A 133 -4.19 -20.25 15.66
C GLY A 133 -3.29 -20.28 14.42
N ALA A 134 -3.78 -19.78 13.28
CA ALA A 134 -3.02 -19.74 12.03
C ALA A 134 -1.85 -18.75 12.09
N THR A 135 -0.80 -19.00 11.30
CA THR A 135 0.32 -18.08 11.12
C THR A 135 -0.02 -17.05 10.05
N GLU A 136 0.09 -15.78 10.40
CA GLU A 136 -0.12 -14.67 9.49
C GLU A 136 1.13 -14.39 8.64
N VAL A 137 0.92 -14.19 7.33
CA VAL A 137 1.89 -13.53 6.48
C VAL A 137 1.59 -12.03 6.54
N ASP A 138 2.45 -11.27 7.21
CA ASP A 138 2.24 -9.85 7.50
C ASP A 138 2.12 -9.04 6.20
N PRO A 139 0.94 -8.52 5.89
CA PRO A 139 0.66 -7.86 4.61
C PRO A 139 1.49 -6.60 4.41
N ASP A 140 1.82 -5.88 5.47
CA ASP A 140 2.52 -4.60 5.38
C ASP A 140 4.00 -4.74 5.02
N THR A 141 4.58 -5.93 5.18
CA THR A 141 5.99 -6.19 4.85
C THR A 141 6.29 -6.05 3.35
N VAL A 142 5.33 -6.24 2.46
CA VAL A 142 5.49 -5.95 1.01
C VAL A 142 5.18 -4.50 0.66
N CYS A 143 4.72 -3.68 1.59
CA CYS A 143 4.20 -2.34 1.32
C CYS A 143 4.88 -1.24 2.14
N ASN A 144 4.43 -1.00 3.38
CA ASN A 144 4.68 0.23 4.12
C ASN A 144 5.15 0.00 5.57
N LYS A 145 5.52 -1.22 5.94
CA LYS A 145 5.85 -1.62 7.32
C LYS A 145 7.00 -0.80 7.92
N ALA A 146 8.10 -0.61 7.17
CA ALA A 146 9.25 0.15 7.67
C ALA A 146 8.87 1.59 8.03
N GLY A 147 8.04 2.24 7.20
CA GLY A 147 7.55 3.59 7.46
C GLY A 147 6.66 3.68 8.69
N HIS A 148 5.72 2.74 8.83
CA HIS A 148 4.86 2.68 10.01
C HIS A 148 5.67 2.52 11.30
N VAL A 149 6.58 1.55 11.34
CA VAL A 149 7.39 1.30 12.54
C VAL A 149 8.34 2.46 12.82
N ALA A 150 8.97 3.05 11.79
CA ALA A 150 9.83 4.22 11.97
C ALA A 150 9.09 5.41 12.59
N LEU A 151 7.91 5.76 12.05
CA LEU A 151 7.12 6.89 12.57
C LEU A 151 6.53 6.58 13.96
N GLN A 152 6.16 5.32 14.22
CA GLN A 152 5.70 4.90 15.53
C GLN A 152 6.81 5.03 16.59
N LEU A 153 8.06 4.72 16.23
CA LEU A 153 9.21 4.91 17.11
C LEU A 153 9.53 6.40 17.34
N VAL A 154 9.39 7.24 16.30
CA VAL A 154 9.72 8.68 16.38
C VAL A 154 8.61 9.48 17.05
N TYR A 155 7.35 9.29 16.65
CA TYR A 155 6.21 10.14 17.05
C TYR A 155 5.16 9.41 17.90
N GLY A 156 5.30 8.08 18.07
CA GLY A 156 4.35 7.24 18.78
C GLY A 156 3.14 6.83 17.95
N GLU A 157 2.95 7.40 16.78
CA GLU A 157 1.84 7.10 15.86
C GLU A 157 2.27 7.28 14.39
N SER A 158 1.73 6.45 13.50
CA SER A 158 2.06 6.50 12.06
C SER A 158 0.86 6.83 11.17
N THR A 159 -0.35 6.82 11.71
CA THR A 159 -1.61 7.02 10.98
C THR A 159 -2.35 8.30 11.37
N ARG A 160 -1.71 9.17 12.14
CA ARG A 160 -2.15 10.52 12.47
C ARG A 160 -1.35 11.53 11.65
N GLY A 161 -1.73 11.71 10.39
CA GLY A 161 -1.12 12.69 9.49
C GLY A 161 -1.72 14.10 9.65
N PHE A 162 -1.18 15.08 8.93
CA PHE A 162 -1.81 16.39 8.84
C PHE A 162 -3.20 16.27 8.20
N ASP A 163 -4.09 17.18 8.55
CA ASP A 163 -5.38 17.32 7.88
C ASP A 163 -5.18 18.10 6.56
N PRO A 164 -5.48 17.50 5.39
CA PRO A 164 -5.29 18.17 4.10
C PRO A 164 -6.07 19.48 3.96
N ARG A 165 -7.12 19.69 4.77
CA ARG A 165 -7.92 20.91 4.78
C ARG A 165 -7.19 22.11 5.40
N THR A 166 -6.01 21.90 6.03
CA THR A 166 -5.18 22.95 6.60
C THR A 166 -4.18 23.57 5.62
N ILE A 167 -4.20 23.14 4.35
CA ILE A 167 -3.22 23.57 3.33
C ILE A 167 -3.19 25.08 3.08
N ASP A 168 -4.29 25.78 3.31
CA ASP A 168 -4.40 27.24 3.17
C ASP A 168 -3.57 28.02 4.23
N GLY A 169 -3.22 27.36 5.35
CA GLY A 169 -2.30 27.90 6.35
C GLY A 169 -0.83 27.60 6.08
N ALA A 170 -0.52 26.73 5.12
CA ALA A 170 0.85 26.34 4.83
C ALA A 170 1.57 27.36 3.92
N LYS A 171 2.91 27.47 4.09
CA LYS A 171 3.80 28.26 3.22
C LYS A 171 4.52 27.42 2.19
N SER A 172 4.63 26.12 2.38
CA SER A 172 5.14 25.18 1.38
C SER A 172 4.58 23.79 1.57
N LEU A 173 4.64 22.98 0.51
CA LEU A 173 4.30 21.56 0.51
C LEU A 173 5.50 20.78 -0.03
N LEU A 174 6.09 19.94 0.80
CA LEU A 174 7.13 18.98 0.45
C LEU A 174 6.50 17.59 0.27
N VAL A 175 6.62 17.02 -0.93
CA VAL A 175 6.18 15.67 -1.26
C VAL A 175 7.43 14.81 -1.49
N TRP A 176 7.64 13.81 -0.67
CA TRP A 176 8.85 12.98 -0.68
C TRP A 176 8.52 11.52 -0.98
N GLY A 177 9.00 10.99 -2.12
CA GLY A 177 8.82 9.60 -2.52
C GLY A 177 7.38 9.16 -2.75
N ALA A 178 6.51 10.09 -3.19
CA ALA A 178 5.12 9.85 -3.52
C ALA A 178 4.79 10.33 -4.93
N ASN A 179 4.01 9.52 -5.66
CA ASN A 179 3.47 9.88 -6.97
C ASN A 179 1.94 9.92 -6.94
N PRO A 180 1.33 11.00 -6.42
CA PRO A 180 -0.14 11.12 -6.37
C PRO A 180 -0.80 11.05 -7.75
N SER A 181 -0.17 11.46 -8.85
CA SER A 181 -0.78 11.37 -10.19
C SER A 181 -1.18 9.94 -10.55
N ALA A 182 -0.41 8.94 -10.12
CA ALA A 182 -0.72 7.52 -10.33
C ALA A 182 -1.53 6.89 -9.18
N SER A 183 -1.18 7.22 -7.91
CA SER A 183 -1.71 6.56 -6.71
C SER A 183 -2.90 7.27 -6.05
N ALA A 184 -3.14 8.55 -6.37
CA ALA A 184 -4.20 9.40 -5.84
C ALA A 184 -4.61 10.48 -6.86
N PRO A 185 -5.13 10.09 -8.05
CA PRO A 185 -5.26 11.02 -9.18
C PRO A 185 -6.19 12.21 -8.92
N HIS A 186 -7.20 12.07 -8.06
CA HIS A 186 -8.09 13.18 -7.72
C HIS A 186 -7.47 14.11 -6.67
N VAL A 187 -6.77 13.58 -5.68
CA VAL A 187 -5.95 14.38 -4.75
C VAL A 187 -4.87 15.13 -5.53
N HIS A 188 -4.19 14.48 -6.47
CA HIS A 188 -3.22 15.15 -7.35
C HIS A 188 -3.87 16.33 -8.08
N LYS A 189 -4.98 16.11 -8.76
CA LYS A 189 -5.66 17.11 -9.58
C LYS A 189 -6.31 18.22 -8.76
N HIS A 190 -7.01 17.86 -7.67
CA HIS A 190 -7.94 18.76 -6.99
C HIS A 190 -7.38 19.35 -5.69
N TRP A 191 -6.34 18.77 -5.11
CA TRP A 191 -5.68 19.27 -3.91
C TRP A 191 -4.26 19.77 -4.23
N PHE A 192 -3.35 18.89 -4.68
CA PHE A 192 -1.98 19.26 -5.03
C PHE A 192 -1.93 20.29 -6.17
N GLY A 193 -2.66 20.05 -7.26
CA GLY A 193 -2.68 20.94 -8.44
C GLY A 193 -3.33 22.31 -8.18
N LYS A 194 -4.21 22.42 -7.17
CA LYS A 194 -4.87 23.68 -6.79
C LYS A 194 -4.15 24.45 -5.69
N ALA A 195 -3.20 23.83 -5.00
CA ALA A 195 -2.41 24.50 -3.98
C ALA A 195 -1.63 25.66 -4.57
N ARG A 196 -1.74 26.84 -3.93
CA ARG A 196 -1.10 28.10 -4.36
C ARG A 196 0.11 28.46 -3.49
N ILE A 197 0.82 27.43 -3.06
CA ILE A 197 2.04 27.52 -2.26
C ILE A 197 3.16 26.80 -2.99
N PRO A 198 4.43 27.12 -2.76
CA PRO A 198 5.57 26.38 -3.33
C PRO A 198 5.45 24.89 -3.08
N LYS A 199 5.53 24.11 -4.15
CA LYS A 199 5.48 22.65 -4.14
C LYS A 199 6.86 22.10 -4.47
N ILE A 200 7.40 21.33 -3.56
CA ILE A 200 8.69 20.68 -3.66
C ILE A 200 8.44 19.18 -3.78
N VAL A 201 8.96 18.53 -4.80
CA VAL A 201 8.87 17.08 -4.96
C VAL A 201 10.26 16.48 -4.93
N VAL A 202 10.46 15.50 -4.06
CA VAL A 202 11.66 14.68 -3.97
C VAL A 202 11.32 13.28 -4.46
N ASP A 203 11.78 12.92 -5.65
CA ASP A 203 11.53 11.61 -6.26
C ASP A 203 12.60 11.32 -7.33
N PRO A 204 13.09 10.07 -7.44
CA PRO A 204 14.04 9.72 -8.50
C PRO A 204 13.47 9.84 -9.91
N ILE A 205 12.16 9.80 -10.08
CA ILE A 205 11.50 9.86 -11.38
C ILE A 205 10.76 11.18 -11.55
N ARG A 206 10.94 11.83 -12.70
CA ARG A 206 10.19 13.01 -13.06
C ARG A 206 8.81 12.65 -13.62
N HIS A 207 7.97 12.05 -12.75
CA HIS A 207 6.58 11.75 -13.06
C HIS A 207 5.69 13.03 -13.09
N GLU A 208 4.41 12.89 -13.44
CA GLU A 208 3.49 14.01 -13.62
C GLU A 208 3.39 14.92 -12.38
N THR A 209 3.39 14.35 -11.16
CA THR A 209 3.39 15.17 -9.93
C THR A 209 4.70 15.97 -9.79
N ALA A 210 5.85 15.37 -10.09
CA ALA A 210 7.13 16.05 -10.06
C ALA A 210 7.22 17.14 -11.15
N ALA A 211 6.68 16.87 -12.33
CA ALA A 211 6.62 17.84 -13.42
C ALA A 211 5.68 19.03 -13.13
N ALA A 212 4.68 18.84 -12.26
CA ALA A 212 3.74 19.89 -11.84
C ALA A 212 4.19 20.64 -10.57
N ALA A 213 5.34 20.30 -10.01
CA ALA A 213 5.93 20.98 -8.87
C ALA A 213 6.74 22.23 -9.28
N ASP A 214 6.94 23.14 -8.35
CA ASP A 214 7.81 24.32 -8.55
C ASP A 214 9.30 23.94 -8.47
N MET A 215 9.63 22.90 -7.64
CA MET A 215 10.98 22.32 -7.52
C MET A 215 10.90 20.80 -7.56
N HIS A 216 11.77 20.16 -8.35
CA HIS A 216 11.96 18.71 -8.36
C HIS A 216 13.40 18.37 -8.00
N LEU A 217 13.59 17.74 -6.86
CA LEU A 217 14.86 17.19 -6.40
C LEU A 217 14.96 15.74 -6.88
N GLN A 218 15.56 15.52 -8.05
CA GLN A 218 15.70 14.20 -8.66
C GLN A 218 16.93 13.49 -8.08
N LEU A 219 16.73 12.83 -6.93
CA LEU A 219 17.80 12.11 -6.26
C LEU A 219 18.06 10.74 -6.90
N TYR A 220 19.25 10.20 -6.70
CA TYR A 220 19.53 8.79 -6.98
C TYR A 220 18.82 7.90 -5.94
N PRO A 221 18.15 6.79 -6.35
CA PRO A 221 17.44 5.90 -5.43
C PRO A 221 18.34 5.40 -4.29
N GLY A 222 17.84 5.44 -3.06
CA GLY A 222 18.57 5.01 -1.88
C GLY A 222 19.44 6.07 -1.21
N THR A 223 19.28 7.34 -1.57
CA THR A 223 20.07 8.44 -1.01
C THR A 223 19.24 9.46 -0.21
N ASP A 224 18.03 9.07 0.16
CA ASP A 224 17.08 9.92 0.87
C ASP A 224 17.59 10.38 2.24
N GLY A 225 18.29 9.52 2.98
CA GLY A 225 18.92 9.88 4.25
C GLY A 225 19.97 10.97 4.09
N ALA A 226 20.82 10.87 3.07
CA ALA A 226 21.84 11.90 2.78
C ALA A 226 21.20 13.24 2.40
N LEU A 227 20.14 13.21 1.58
CA LEU A 227 19.42 14.42 1.20
C LEU A 227 18.77 15.11 2.41
N ALA A 228 18.12 14.34 3.29
CA ALA A 228 17.48 14.89 4.49
C ALA A 228 18.50 15.55 5.41
N PHE A 229 19.69 14.94 5.61
CA PHE A 229 20.76 15.52 6.41
C PHE A 229 21.39 16.75 5.76
N ALA A 230 21.55 16.78 4.43
CA ALA A 230 22.02 17.97 3.72
C ALA A 230 21.02 19.14 3.84
N MET A 231 19.70 18.87 3.76
CA MET A 231 18.68 19.89 4.03
C MET A 231 18.74 20.39 5.48
N LEU A 232 18.91 19.48 6.47
CA LEU A 232 19.05 19.87 7.89
C LEU A 232 20.30 20.71 8.13
N HIS A 233 21.43 20.43 7.46
CA HIS A 233 22.62 21.27 7.51
C HIS A 233 22.30 22.71 7.09
N VAL A 234 21.61 22.91 5.96
CA VAL A 234 21.19 24.22 5.46
C VAL A 234 20.28 24.93 6.46
N ILE A 235 19.28 24.22 6.99
CA ILE A 235 18.32 24.74 7.97
C ILE A 235 19.05 25.22 9.23
N ARG A 236 20.02 24.41 9.72
CA ARG A 236 20.89 24.76 10.86
C ARG A 236 21.76 26.00 10.55
N ALA A 237 22.44 26.01 9.41
CA ALA A 237 23.31 27.13 9.00
C ALA A 237 22.53 28.44 8.83
N ALA A 238 21.26 28.35 8.43
CA ALA A 238 20.37 29.51 8.32
C ALA A 238 19.75 29.96 9.66
N GLY A 239 20.08 29.30 10.78
CA GLY A 239 19.53 29.61 12.10
C GLY A 239 18.02 29.33 12.20
N ARG A 240 17.51 28.30 11.47
CA ARG A 240 16.08 27.99 11.40
C ARG A 240 15.71 26.68 12.12
N ILE A 241 16.63 26.11 12.91
CA ILE A 241 16.29 25.06 13.88
C ILE A 241 15.45 25.69 14.98
N ASP A 242 14.30 25.09 15.28
CA ASP A 242 13.42 25.52 16.39
C ASP A 242 13.90 24.86 17.69
N GLU A 243 14.96 25.44 18.27
CA GLU A 243 15.60 24.89 19.47
C GLU A 243 14.67 24.89 20.68
N GLU A 244 13.76 25.88 20.78
CA GLU A 244 12.75 25.95 21.84
C GLU A 244 11.77 24.78 21.73
N PHE A 245 11.26 24.52 20.53
CA PHE A 245 10.39 23.38 20.27
C PHE A 245 11.10 22.05 20.57
N LEU A 246 12.35 21.88 20.12
CA LEU A 246 13.12 20.67 20.34
C LEU A 246 13.37 20.43 21.85
N ALA A 247 13.74 21.46 22.59
CA ALA A 247 13.97 21.35 24.04
C ALA A 247 12.70 20.96 24.80
N ALA A 248 11.56 21.53 24.40
CA ALA A 248 10.28 21.24 25.03
C ALA A 248 9.72 19.85 24.68
N HIS A 249 9.78 19.46 23.39
CA HIS A 249 8.98 18.38 22.84
C HIS A 249 9.77 17.21 22.24
N ALA A 250 11.11 17.26 22.21
CA ALA A 250 11.91 16.19 21.61
C ALA A 250 13.03 15.72 22.54
N ILE A 251 13.58 14.53 22.26
CA ILE A 251 14.80 13.99 22.85
C ILE A 251 15.73 13.48 21.75
N GLY A 252 17.04 13.45 22.03
CA GLY A 252 18.05 12.88 21.13
C GLY A 252 18.52 13.82 20.01
N TRP A 253 18.16 15.10 20.01
CA TRP A 253 18.56 16.04 18.95
C TRP A 253 20.08 16.21 18.85
N MET A 254 20.80 16.30 19.97
CA MET A 254 22.25 16.48 19.99
C MET A 254 23.01 15.37 19.25
N GLU A 255 22.49 14.14 19.25
CA GLU A 255 23.09 13.02 18.53
C GLU A 255 22.91 13.16 17.01
N VAL A 256 21.85 13.81 16.56
CA VAL A 256 21.61 14.16 15.15
C VAL A 256 22.44 15.37 14.76
N ASP A 257 22.38 16.44 15.55
CA ASP A 257 23.08 17.72 15.30
C ASP A 257 24.59 17.54 15.09
N SER A 258 25.21 16.66 15.90
CA SER A 258 26.64 16.33 15.80
C SER A 258 27.07 15.78 14.43
N GLN A 259 26.14 15.25 13.64
CA GLN A 259 26.41 14.69 12.31
C GLN A 259 26.26 15.71 11.19
N LEU A 260 25.58 16.86 11.45
CA LEU A 260 25.21 17.81 10.42
C LEU A 260 26.39 18.58 9.82
N GLU A 261 27.47 18.76 10.57
CA GLU A 261 28.64 19.56 10.14
C GLU A 261 29.20 19.12 8.77
N ALA A 262 29.32 17.80 8.59
CA ALA A 262 29.85 17.21 7.36
C ALA A 262 28.84 17.16 6.20
N CYS A 263 27.56 17.35 6.47
CA CYS A 263 26.48 17.15 5.49
C CYS A 263 26.18 18.42 4.67
N THR A 264 27.20 19.08 4.16
CA THR A 264 27.05 20.31 3.36
C THR A 264 26.24 20.09 2.07
N PRO A 265 25.63 21.11 1.44
CA PRO A 265 24.94 20.96 0.17
C PRO A 265 25.81 20.34 -0.94
N ALA A 266 27.09 20.69 -1.01
CA ALA A 266 28.05 20.11 -1.96
C ALA A 266 28.31 18.62 -1.67
N TRP A 267 28.40 18.24 -0.40
CA TRP A 267 28.42 16.81 -0.02
C TRP A 267 27.12 16.13 -0.41
N GLY A 268 25.97 16.75 -0.12
CA GLY A 268 24.64 16.25 -0.51
C GLY A 268 24.53 15.99 -2.01
N GLU A 269 24.99 16.93 -2.86
CA GLU A 269 25.07 16.76 -4.30
C GLU A 269 25.92 15.55 -4.68
N SER A 270 27.10 15.37 -4.08
CA SER A 270 27.98 14.24 -4.35
C SER A 270 27.34 12.87 -4.03
N GLN A 271 26.49 12.79 -3.00
CA GLN A 271 25.80 11.57 -2.59
C GLN A 271 24.55 11.31 -3.41
N THR A 272 23.75 12.34 -3.62
CA THR A 272 22.38 12.21 -4.15
C THR A 272 22.26 12.48 -5.65
N GLY A 273 23.19 13.27 -6.20
CA GLY A 273 23.10 13.82 -7.55
C GLY A 273 22.18 15.03 -7.68
N VAL A 274 21.53 15.45 -6.59
CA VAL A 274 20.73 16.69 -6.58
C VAL A 274 21.66 17.89 -6.49
N PRO A 275 21.55 18.89 -7.39
CA PRO A 275 22.39 20.08 -7.36
C PRO A 275 22.33 20.80 -6.00
N ALA A 276 23.50 21.25 -5.48
CA ALA A 276 23.62 21.87 -4.16
C ALA A 276 22.68 23.07 -3.98
N HIS A 277 22.51 23.91 -4.99
CA HIS A 277 21.60 25.05 -4.94
C HIS A 277 20.12 24.65 -4.77
N LEU A 278 19.69 23.55 -5.39
CA LEU A 278 18.31 23.03 -5.20
C LEU A 278 18.10 22.47 -3.79
N ILE A 279 19.14 21.85 -3.19
CA ILE A 279 19.09 21.41 -1.79
C ILE A 279 18.91 22.64 -0.88
N GLU A 280 19.66 23.70 -1.12
CA GLU A 280 19.57 24.97 -0.37
C GLU A 280 18.18 25.60 -0.51
N GLU A 281 17.70 25.78 -1.74
CA GLU A 281 16.38 26.37 -2.02
C GLU A 281 15.25 25.59 -1.36
N ALA A 282 15.24 24.26 -1.50
CA ALA A 282 14.22 23.39 -0.92
C ALA A 282 14.22 23.43 0.61
N ALA A 283 15.41 23.38 1.24
CA ALA A 283 15.57 23.44 2.68
C ALA A 283 15.08 24.79 3.25
N LEU A 284 15.43 25.90 2.58
CA LEU A 284 15.00 27.25 2.98
C LEU A 284 13.48 27.44 2.77
N ALA A 285 12.92 26.93 1.67
CA ALA A 285 11.48 27.01 1.42
C ALA A 285 10.68 26.21 2.45
N TYR A 286 11.12 24.99 2.77
CA TYR A 286 10.46 24.15 3.77
C TYR A 286 10.55 24.75 5.18
N SER A 287 11.71 25.25 5.57
CA SER A 287 11.95 25.82 6.91
C SER A 287 11.36 27.21 7.13
N ALA A 288 10.80 27.85 6.09
CA ALA A 288 10.08 29.11 6.23
C ALA A 288 8.73 28.97 6.97
N GLY A 289 8.26 27.75 7.18
CA GLY A 289 7.05 27.26 7.85
C GLY A 289 5.93 28.28 8.16
N PRO A 290 4.71 27.80 8.50
CA PRO A 290 4.26 26.41 8.59
C PRO A 290 4.37 25.68 7.26
N SER A 291 4.78 24.42 7.28
CA SER A 291 4.98 23.61 6.07
C SER A 291 4.45 22.20 6.22
N LEU A 292 3.86 21.65 5.16
CA LEU A 292 3.33 20.30 5.10
C LEU A 292 4.36 19.37 4.46
N LEU A 293 4.54 18.19 5.01
CA LEU A 293 5.39 17.12 4.48
C LEU A 293 4.57 15.88 4.16
N TRP A 294 4.39 15.52 2.88
CA TRP A 294 3.80 14.25 2.49
C TRP A 294 4.91 13.22 2.27
N MET A 295 5.01 12.26 3.17
CA MET A 295 5.95 11.14 3.13
C MET A 295 5.31 9.98 2.37
N GLY A 296 5.77 9.70 1.16
CA GLY A 296 5.29 8.60 0.35
C GLY A 296 5.87 7.24 0.76
N GLN A 297 5.30 6.18 0.21
CA GLN A 297 5.73 4.82 0.51
C GLN A 297 6.94 4.37 -0.35
N GLY A 298 7.35 5.16 -1.35
CA GLY A 298 8.40 4.78 -2.29
C GLY A 298 9.77 4.68 -1.62
N PHE A 299 10.16 5.70 -0.89
CA PHE A 299 11.51 5.83 -0.36
C PHE A 299 11.81 4.94 0.87
N GLN A 300 10.81 4.36 1.53
CA GLN A 300 11.06 3.38 2.58
C GLN A 300 11.30 1.94 2.06
N ARG A 301 11.11 1.70 0.74
CA ARG A 301 11.28 0.39 0.10
C ARG A 301 12.71 0.15 -0.39
N GLN A 302 13.67 0.47 0.45
CA GLN A 302 15.11 0.45 0.17
C GLN A 302 15.84 -0.29 1.30
N THR A 303 17.12 -0.63 1.08
CA THR A 303 17.94 -1.29 2.12
C THR A 303 17.97 -0.50 3.42
N PHE A 304 18.10 0.84 3.34
CA PHE A 304 18.05 1.73 4.50
C PHE A 304 16.68 2.42 4.65
N GLY A 305 15.59 1.74 4.32
CA GLY A 305 14.25 2.34 4.28
C GLY A 305 13.76 2.85 5.63
N GLY A 306 14.02 2.12 6.71
CA GLY A 306 13.71 2.53 8.08
C GLY A 306 14.53 3.75 8.50
N ASN A 307 15.84 3.75 8.21
CA ASN A 307 16.70 4.91 8.47
C ASN A 307 16.30 6.13 7.63
N ALA A 308 15.97 5.95 6.35
CA ALA A 308 15.51 7.02 5.48
C ALA A 308 14.22 7.67 6.00
N MET A 309 13.24 6.86 6.44
CA MET A 309 12.02 7.36 7.08
C MET A 309 12.31 8.19 8.33
N ARG A 310 13.21 7.72 9.20
CA ARG A 310 13.63 8.44 10.40
C ARG A 310 14.35 9.75 10.05
N ALA A 311 15.24 9.75 9.06
CA ALA A 311 15.98 10.93 8.62
C ALA A 311 15.05 12.02 8.06
N VAL A 312 14.09 11.66 7.21
CA VAL A 312 13.09 12.62 6.69
C VAL A 312 12.15 13.10 7.80
N ALA A 313 11.79 12.22 8.75
CA ALA A 313 10.97 12.56 9.90
C ALA A 313 11.64 13.56 10.88
N LEU A 314 12.96 13.79 10.78
CA LEU A 314 13.62 14.87 11.54
C LEU A 314 13.19 16.27 11.10
N LEU A 315 12.87 16.47 9.81
CA LEU A 315 12.58 17.77 9.22
C LEU A 315 11.45 18.52 9.94
N PRO A 316 10.24 17.95 10.15
CA PRO A 316 9.18 18.66 10.85
C PRO A 316 9.51 18.92 12.32
N ALA A 317 10.21 18.01 13.00
CA ALA A 317 10.63 18.22 14.39
C ALA A 317 11.67 19.35 14.51
N ALA A 318 12.71 19.32 13.68
CA ALA A 318 13.80 20.30 13.70
C ALA A 318 13.33 21.73 13.40
N THR A 319 12.27 21.88 12.62
CA THR A 319 11.73 23.20 12.21
C THR A 319 10.46 23.59 12.97
N GLY A 320 10.04 22.81 13.99
CA GLY A 320 8.79 23.04 14.72
C GLY A 320 7.54 23.05 13.82
N ASN A 321 7.60 22.36 12.67
CA ASN A 321 6.46 22.20 11.75
C ASN A 321 5.50 21.11 12.23
N ILE A 322 5.12 21.15 13.49
CA ILE A 322 4.19 20.24 14.17
C ILE A 322 3.37 21.05 15.18
N GLY A 323 2.12 20.67 15.43
CA GLY A 323 1.25 21.33 16.40
C GLY A 323 0.74 22.72 15.94
N LYS A 324 0.84 23.03 14.67
CA LYS A 324 0.45 24.33 14.09
C LYS A 324 -0.45 24.12 12.87
N TYR A 325 -1.42 25.01 12.66
CA TYR A 325 -2.27 24.98 11.47
C TYR A 325 -1.42 25.19 10.20
N GLY A 326 -1.61 24.33 9.20
CA GLY A 326 -0.80 24.36 7.97
C GLY A 326 0.58 23.71 8.11
N ALA A 327 0.86 23.01 9.21
CA ALA A 327 2.09 22.27 9.44
C ALA A 327 1.80 20.79 9.72
N GLY A 328 2.82 19.96 9.64
CA GLY A 328 2.77 18.54 9.95
C GLY A 328 3.28 17.64 8.85
N PHE A 329 3.23 16.34 9.10
CA PHE A 329 3.57 15.31 8.11
C PHE A 329 2.38 14.38 7.85
N LEU A 330 2.33 13.78 6.67
CA LEU A 330 1.38 12.74 6.29
C LEU A 330 2.15 11.55 5.74
N TYR A 331 1.97 10.39 6.33
CA TYR A 331 2.34 9.11 5.73
C TYR A 331 1.07 8.39 5.26
N LEU A 332 0.18 8.09 6.20
CA LEU A 332 -1.21 7.72 5.97
C LEU A 332 -2.07 8.42 7.02
N ASN A 333 -3.28 8.79 6.65
CA ASN A 333 -4.35 9.02 7.60
C ASN A 333 -5.15 7.71 7.75
N GLY A 334 -5.47 7.34 8.98
CA GLY A 334 -6.59 6.49 9.28
C GLY A 334 -7.71 7.37 9.83
N TRP A 335 -8.96 6.96 9.67
CA TRP A 335 -10.01 7.48 10.54
C TRP A 335 -9.49 7.36 11.96
N ASP A 336 -9.49 8.42 12.74
CA ASP A 336 -8.82 8.43 14.02
C ASP A 336 -8.62 7.00 14.55
N ALA A 337 -7.43 6.42 14.32
CA ALA A 337 -7.13 5.01 14.64
C ALA A 337 -7.33 4.71 16.15
N ARG A 338 -7.58 5.75 16.94
CA ARG A 338 -8.01 5.70 18.32
C ARG A 338 -9.50 5.44 18.47
N SER A 339 -10.32 5.72 17.44
CA SER A 339 -11.78 5.54 17.49
C SER A 339 -12.24 4.21 16.92
N VAL A 340 -11.46 3.54 16.07
CA VAL A 340 -11.81 2.21 15.53
C VAL A 340 -10.84 1.17 16.08
N ASP A 341 -11.34 0.30 16.94
CA ASP A 341 -10.54 -0.77 17.52
C ASP A 341 -10.34 -1.92 16.51
N ALA A 342 -9.19 -1.91 15.82
CA ALA A 342 -8.82 -2.96 14.89
C ALA A 342 -8.68 -4.33 15.59
N GLY A 343 -8.29 -4.35 16.87
CA GLY A 343 -8.21 -5.56 17.68
C GLY A 343 -9.59 -6.18 17.93
N PHE A 344 -10.59 -5.33 18.17
CA PHE A 344 -12.00 -5.74 18.24
C PHE A 344 -12.47 -6.32 16.90
N LEU A 345 -12.23 -5.61 15.80
CA LEU A 345 -12.70 -6.07 14.50
C LEU A 345 -12.06 -7.40 14.08
N ALA A 346 -10.78 -7.61 14.40
CA ALA A 346 -10.05 -8.86 14.16
C ALA A 346 -10.30 -9.94 15.23
N ALA A 347 -10.99 -9.62 16.35
CA ALA A 347 -11.15 -10.46 17.53
C ALA A 347 -9.81 -11.09 17.98
N GLN A 348 -8.78 -10.28 18.16
CA GLN A 348 -7.42 -10.74 18.47
C GLN A 348 -7.34 -11.61 19.71
N HIS A 349 -8.24 -11.42 20.68
CA HIS A 349 -8.31 -12.21 21.91
C HIS A 349 -8.63 -13.71 21.66
N LEU A 350 -9.18 -14.07 20.49
CA LEU A 350 -9.41 -15.47 20.12
C LEU A 350 -8.11 -16.24 19.83
N ASN A 351 -6.99 -15.53 19.63
CA ASN A 351 -5.69 -16.15 19.43
C ASN A 351 -5.04 -16.45 20.78
N SER A 352 -5.24 -17.66 21.30
CA SER A 352 -4.69 -18.09 22.59
C SER A 352 -3.18 -18.32 22.59
N GLU A 353 -2.58 -18.53 21.41
CA GLU A 353 -1.15 -18.80 21.24
C GLU A 353 -0.59 -17.98 20.08
N PRO A 354 -0.53 -16.64 20.22
CA PRO A 354 -0.03 -15.81 19.14
C PRO A 354 1.40 -16.19 18.75
N SER A 355 1.64 -16.31 17.46
CA SER A 355 2.97 -16.49 16.88
C SER A 355 3.38 -15.21 16.16
N PRO A 356 4.70 -14.92 16.05
CA PRO A 356 5.15 -13.85 15.18
C PRO A 356 4.64 -14.07 13.76
N SER A 357 4.16 -13.00 13.13
CA SER A 357 3.86 -13.02 11.70
C SER A 357 5.15 -13.19 10.89
N ILE A 358 5.03 -13.74 9.68
CA ILE A 358 6.17 -13.91 8.77
C ILE A 358 6.15 -12.82 7.70
N SER A 359 7.33 -12.44 7.23
CA SER A 359 7.43 -11.49 6.12
C SER A 359 7.03 -12.13 4.79
N HIS A 360 6.39 -11.34 3.92
CA HIS A 360 6.22 -11.72 2.51
C HIS A 360 7.55 -11.99 1.80
N MET A 361 8.66 -11.42 2.30
CA MET A 361 9.99 -11.67 1.75
C MET A 361 10.46 -13.11 1.99
N ASP A 362 9.91 -13.77 3.02
CA ASP A 362 10.21 -15.16 3.35
C ASP A 362 9.11 -16.14 2.91
N LEU A 363 8.05 -15.66 2.27
CA LEU A 363 6.87 -16.48 1.93
C LEU A 363 7.24 -17.75 1.15
N ALA A 364 8.10 -17.63 0.14
CA ALA A 364 8.51 -18.78 -0.65
C ALA A 364 9.18 -19.85 0.21
N SER A 365 10.09 -19.47 1.11
CA SER A 365 10.79 -20.43 1.99
C SER A 365 9.85 -21.10 3.01
N HIS A 366 8.87 -20.36 3.53
CA HIS A 366 7.85 -20.95 4.40
C HIS A 366 6.94 -21.93 3.66
N LEU A 367 6.58 -21.62 2.42
CA LEU A 367 5.77 -22.52 1.59
C LEU A 367 6.54 -23.74 1.10
N GLU A 368 7.86 -23.69 0.96
CA GLU A 368 8.71 -24.86 0.69
C GLU A 368 8.84 -25.78 1.91
N SER A 369 8.64 -25.26 3.10
CA SER A 369 8.78 -26.04 4.34
C SER A 369 7.69 -27.09 4.47
N ALA A 370 8.09 -28.33 4.79
CA ALA A 370 7.16 -29.41 5.10
C ALA A 370 6.31 -29.16 6.35
N ALA A 371 6.66 -28.18 7.19
CA ALA A 371 5.85 -27.76 8.35
C ALA A 371 4.59 -26.99 7.91
N THR A 372 4.60 -26.31 6.77
CA THR A 372 3.41 -25.65 6.22
C THR A 372 2.55 -26.65 5.48
N LYS A 373 1.32 -26.83 5.93
CA LYS A 373 0.36 -27.81 5.42
C LYS A 373 -0.84 -27.19 4.71
N ALA A 374 -1.16 -25.93 5.01
CA ALA A 374 -2.22 -25.23 4.30
C ALA A 374 -1.87 -23.76 4.08
N LEU A 375 -2.41 -23.20 2.99
CA LEU A 375 -2.37 -21.78 2.65
C LEU A 375 -3.78 -21.31 2.30
N LEU A 376 -4.28 -20.31 3.03
CA LEU A 376 -5.52 -19.63 2.70
C LEU A 376 -5.22 -18.19 2.26
N THR A 377 -5.70 -17.81 1.09
CA THR A 377 -5.44 -16.49 0.49
C THR A 377 -6.75 -15.78 0.20
N TRP A 378 -6.88 -14.52 0.64
CA TRP A 378 -8.01 -13.66 0.23
C TRP A 378 -7.53 -12.23 -0.02
N ASN A 379 -8.22 -11.51 -0.90
CA ASN A 379 -7.87 -10.13 -1.27
C ASN A 379 -6.41 -9.95 -1.75
N ASN A 380 -5.73 -11.01 -2.18
CA ASN A 380 -4.34 -10.97 -2.57
C ASN A 380 -4.04 -11.94 -3.73
N ASN A 381 -3.17 -11.53 -4.65
CA ASN A 381 -2.69 -12.35 -5.76
C ASN A 381 -1.17 -12.53 -5.64
N ILE A 382 -0.74 -13.38 -4.69
CA ILE A 382 0.68 -13.59 -4.35
C ILE A 382 1.52 -14.07 -5.53
N ALA A 383 0.96 -14.90 -6.41
CA ALA A 383 1.65 -15.38 -7.62
C ALA A 383 1.95 -14.26 -8.65
N ALA A 384 1.39 -13.06 -8.47
CA ALA A 384 1.72 -11.87 -9.26
C ALA A 384 2.43 -10.79 -8.45
N SER A 385 2.22 -10.70 -7.12
CA SER A 385 2.65 -9.57 -6.31
C SER A 385 3.80 -9.84 -5.35
N SER A 386 4.10 -11.09 -5.01
CA SER A 386 5.17 -11.44 -4.07
C SER A 386 6.54 -11.61 -4.76
N PRO A 387 7.64 -11.49 -4.03
CA PRO A 387 9.00 -11.71 -4.57
C PRO A 387 9.28 -13.19 -4.87
N GLU A 388 10.50 -13.50 -5.34
CA GLU A 388 11.00 -14.85 -5.61
C GLU A 388 10.04 -15.71 -6.47
N GLN A 389 9.46 -15.13 -7.51
CA GLN A 389 8.33 -15.69 -8.27
C GLN A 389 8.53 -17.14 -8.73
N LYS A 390 9.75 -17.50 -9.21
CA LYS A 390 10.03 -18.87 -9.64
C LYS A 390 9.94 -19.85 -8.49
N ARG A 391 10.54 -19.51 -7.36
CA ARG A 391 10.59 -20.32 -6.15
C ARG A 391 9.20 -20.41 -5.50
N LEU A 392 8.50 -19.27 -5.41
CA LEU A 392 7.13 -19.19 -4.90
C LEU A 392 6.17 -20.09 -5.69
N ARG A 393 6.19 -20.00 -7.03
CA ARG A 393 5.32 -20.81 -7.89
C ARG A 393 5.62 -22.30 -7.74
N SER A 394 6.90 -22.70 -7.67
CA SER A 394 7.28 -24.08 -7.41
C SER A 394 6.75 -24.58 -6.04
N ALA A 395 6.80 -23.73 -5.00
CA ALA A 395 6.25 -24.07 -3.70
C ALA A 395 4.71 -24.21 -3.73
N LEU A 396 4.01 -23.39 -4.52
CA LEU A 396 2.56 -23.48 -4.70
C LEU A 396 2.13 -24.75 -5.48
N GLU A 397 3.03 -25.38 -6.26
CA GLU A 397 2.77 -26.65 -6.98
C GLU A 397 2.81 -27.87 -6.07
N ARG A 398 3.22 -27.76 -4.81
CA ARG A 398 3.26 -28.87 -3.85
C ARG A 398 1.88 -29.49 -3.66
N GLU A 399 1.75 -30.79 -3.93
CA GLU A 399 0.50 -31.54 -3.77
C GLU A 399 0.13 -31.80 -2.30
N ASP A 400 1.12 -31.78 -1.38
CA ASP A 400 0.90 -31.93 0.07
C ASP A 400 0.58 -30.58 0.78
N LEU A 401 0.56 -29.46 0.06
CA LEU A 401 0.13 -28.15 0.53
C LEU A 401 -1.34 -27.92 0.15
N PHE A 402 -2.24 -27.96 1.12
CA PHE A 402 -3.66 -27.67 0.87
C PHE A 402 -3.87 -26.17 0.67
N GLN A 403 -4.50 -25.75 -0.44
CA GLN A 403 -4.65 -24.34 -0.80
C GLN A 403 -6.09 -23.94 -1.08
N VAL A 404 -6.53 -22.84 -0.47
CA VAL A 404 -7.84 -22.21 -0.71
C VAL A 404 -7.62 -20.74 -1.08
N THR A 405 -8.24 -20.30 -2.16
CA THR A 405 -8.21 -18.90 -2.59
C THR A 405 -9.62 -18.34 -2.64
N VAL A 406 -9.82 -17.16 -2.02
CA VAL A 406 -11.05 -16.37 -2.09
C VAL A 406 -10.78 -15.15 -2.94
N ASP A 407 -11.41 -15.04 -4.11
CA ASP A 407 -11.16 -13.93 -5.05
C ASP A 407 -12.40 -13.63 -5.90
N LEU A 408 -12.39 -12.48 -6.55
CA LEU A 408 -13.39 -12.04 -7.54
C LEU A 408 -13.17 -12.71 -8.91
N PHE A 409 -11.93 -13.05 -9.21
CA PHE A 409 -11.47 -13.53 -10.51
C PHE A 409 -10.58 -14.76 -10.37
N GLN A 410 -10.46 -15.54 -11.43
CA GLN A 410 -9.47 -16.60 -11.50
C GLN A 410 -8.08 -15.96 -11.73
N THR A 411 -7.44 -15.57 -10.63
CA THR A 411 -6.10 -14.97 -10.60
C THR A 411 -5.01 -16.02 -10.81
N GLU A 412 -3.76 -15.56 -10.97
CA GLU A 412 -2.62 -16.48 -11.06
C GLU A 412 -2.47 -17.32 -9.79
N THR A 413 -2.77 -16.75 -8.61
CA THR A 413 -2.79 -17.48 -7.34
C THR A 413 -3.88 -18.54 -7.31
N ALA A 414 -5.09 -18.19 -7.78
CA ALA A 414 -6.21 -19.11 -7.82
C ALA A 414 -5.91 -20.38 -8.65
N ASN A 415 -5.06 -20.28 -9.68
CA ASN A 415 -4.70 -21.44 -10.50
C ASN A 415 -3.99 -22.57 -9.73
N TYR A 416 -3.39 -22.27 -8.58
CA TYR A 416 -2.72 -23.27 -7.72
C TYR A 416 -3.63 -23.84 -6.62
N ALA A 417 -4.79 -23.22 -6.39
CA ALA A 417 -5.68 -23.60 -5.29
C ALA A 417 -6.35 -24.97 -5.50
N ASP A 418 -6.59 -25.68 -4.40
CA ASP A 418 -7.45 -26.88 -4.39
C ASP A 418 -8.92 -26.48 -4.44
N TYR A 419 -9.26 -25.33 -3.81
CA TYR A 419 -10.58 -24.70 -3.86
C TYR A 419 -10.46 -23.22 -4.16
N VAL A 420 -11.30 -22.72 -5.07
CA VAL A 420 -11.47 -21.29 -5.35
C VAL A 420 -12.90 -20.91 -4.96
N LEU A 421 -13.03 -19.96 -4.04
CA LEU A 421 -14.31 -19.51 -3.51
C LEU A 421 -14.64 -18.11 -4.08
N PRO A 422 -15.84 -17.92 -4.66
CA PRO A 422 -16.21 -16.68 -5.35
C PRO A 422 -16.54 -15.59 -4.33
N ALA A 423 -15.74 -14.50 -4.32
CA ALA A 423 -15.99 -13.32 -3.52
C ALA A 423 -17.01 -12.38 -4.17
N ALA A 424 -17.87 -11.77 -3.36
CA ALA A 424 -18.72 -10.68 -3.76
C ALA A 424 -17.89 -9.40 -3.96
N SER A 425 -18.25 -8.57 -4.95
CA SER A 425 -17.65 -7.26 -5.14
C SER A 425 -18.26 -6.23 -4.18
N PHE A 426 -17.57 -5.12 -3.98
CA PHE A 426 -18.03 -4.03 -3.10
C PHE A 426 -19.40 -3.42 -3.49
N LEU A 427 -19.89 -3.65 -4.71
CA LEU A 427 -21.25 -3.26 -5.14
C LEU A 427 -22.34 -4.20 -4.61
N GLU A 428 -21.97 -5.32 -4.03
CA GLU A 428 -22.84 -6.46 -3.74
C GLU A 428 -23.09 -6.66 -2.22
N PHE A 429 -22.48 -5.82 -1.34
CA PHE A 429 -22.68 -5.86 0.11
C PHE A 429 -22.44 -4.49 0.76
N ASP A 430 -22.96 -4.28 1.96
CA ASP A 430 -22.77 -3.07 2.76
C ASP A 430 -21.48 -3.17 3.58
N ASP A 431 -20.76 -2.04 3.71
CA ASP A 431 -19.54 -1.93 4.50
C ASP A 431 -19.21 -0.45 4.74
N VAL A 432 -18.09 -0.16 5.37
CA VAL A 432 -17.55 1.18 5.56
C VAL A 432 -16.13 1.25 5.01
N VAL A 433 -15.73 2.44 4.53
CA VAL A 433 -14.41 2.69 3.95
C VAL A 433 -13.79 3.90 4.61
N MET A 434 -12.51 3.79 5.00
CA MET A 434 -11.72 4.90 5.53
C MET A 434 -10.77 5.43 4.45
N SER A 435 -10.49 6.74 4.50
CA SER A 435 -9.54 7.37 3.58
C SER A 435 -8.13 7.34 4.14
N TYR A 436 -7.12 7.09 3.27
CA TYR A 436 -5.70 7.25 3.62
C TYR A 436 -5.23 8.71 3.58
N PHE A 437 -6.03 9.61 3.02
CA PHE A 437 -5.67 11.02 2.86
C PHE A 437 -6.42 11.93 3.82
N ASN A 438 -7.72 11.70 3.98
CA ASN A 438 -8.57 12.50 4.86
C ASN A 438 -8.92 11.73 6.13
N SER A 439 -9.20 12.44 7.23
CA SER A 439 -9.84 11.86 8.40
C SER A 439 -11.36 11.73 8.13
N SER A 440 -11.73 10.74 7.30
CA SER A 440 -13.11 10.53 6.87
C SER A 440 -13.50 9.06 6.84
N ILE A 441 -14.78 8.79 7.10
CA ILE A 441 -15.43 7.50 6.92
C ILE A 441 -16.54 7.64 5.89
N SER A 442 -16.69 6.64 5.03
CA SER A 442 -17.64 6.64 3.93
C SER A 442 -18.48 5.37 3.92
N ALA A 443 -19.74 5.47 3.51
CA ALA A 443 -20.59 4.31 3.32
C ALA A 443 -20.25 3.59 2.01
N GLN A 444 -20.03 2.31 2.10
CA GLN A 444 -20.12 1.40 0.96
C GLN A 444 -21.50 0.76 0.98
N VAL A 445 -22.36 1.16 0.07
CA VAL A 445 -23.75 0.72 0.04
C VAL A 445 -23.96 -0.31 -1.05
N LYS A 446 -24.60 -1.42 -0.72
CA LYS A 446 -24.99 -2.49 -1.64
C LYS A 446 -25.88 -1.96 -2.76
N ALA A 447 -25.41 -2.01 -3.98
CA ALA A 447 -26.12 -1.49 -5.15
C ALA A 447 -26.80 -2.57 -5.99
N VAL A 448 -26.29 -3.80 -5.96
CA VAL A 448 -26.78 -4.94 -6.76
C VAL A 448 -26.74 -6.23 -5.92
N PRO A 449 -27.55 -7.24 -6.27
CA PRO A 449 -27.37 -8.56 -5.68
C PRO A 449 -26.01 -9.16 -6.07
N PRO A 450 -25.46 -10.06 -5.25
CA PRO A 450 -24.26 -10.83 -5.61
C PRO A 450 -24.40 -11.53 -6.95
N LEU A 451 -23.31 -11.62 -7.68
CA LEU A 451 -23.28 -12.29 -8.98
C LEU A 451 -23.15 -13.81 -8.79
N GLY A 452 -24.13 -14.54 -9.29
CA GLY A 452 -24.20 -16.01 -9.08
C GLY A 452 -24.34 -16.37 -7.61
N GLU A 453 -23.45 -17.21 -7.11
CA GLU A 453 -23.36 -17.62 -5.70
C GLU A 453 -22.23 -16.93 -4.93
N ALA A 454 -21.67 -15.83 -5.44
CA ALA A 454 -20.61 -15.09 -4.77
C ALA A 454 -21.07 -14.55 -3.40
N LEU A 455 -20.19 -14.58 -2.42
CA LEU A 455 -20.46 -14.15 -1.05
C LEU A 455 -19.41 -13.11 -0.59
N PRO A 456 -19.77 -12.15 0.27
CA PRO A 456 -18.80 -11.31 0.95
C PRO A 456 -17.78 -12.14 1.73
N ASN A 457 -16.55 -11.67 1.86
CA ASN A 457 -15.49 -12.42 2.55
C ASN A 457 -15.92 -12.85 3.97
N GLN A 458 -16.48 -11.91 4.74
CA GLN A 458 -16.95 -12.19 6.10
C GLN A 458 -17.98 -13.31 6.15
N GLU A 459 -18.88 -13.37 5.18
CA GLU A 459 -19.89 -14.45 5.12
C GLU A 459 -19.26 -15.80 4.73
N ILE A 460 -18.25 -15.81 3.85
CA ILE A 460 -17.51 -17.04 3.52
C ILE A 460 -16.86 -17.62 4.79
N PHE A 461 -16.20 -16.75 5.59
CA PHE A 461 -15.52 -17.22 6.81
C PHE A 461 -16.48 -17.55 7.96
N ARG A 462 -17.66 -16.89 8.05
CA ARG A 462 -18.75 -17.33 8.97
C ARG A 462 -19.20 -18.76 8.64
N ARG A 463 -19.47 -19.03 7.36
CA ARG A 463 -19.88 -20.38 6.92
C ARG A 463 -18.79 -21.43 7.13
N LEU A 464 -17.53 -21.06 6.89
CA LEU A 464 -16.40 -21.96 7.13
C LEU A 464 -16.23 -22.25 8.63
N ALA A 465 -16.37 -21.24 9.50
CA ALA A 465 -16.37 -21.41 10.94
C ALA A 465 -17.47 -22.37 11.41
N ALA A 466 -18.70 -22.21 10.89
CA ALA A 466 -19.81 -23.12 11.17
C ALA A 466 -19.54 -24.56 10.68
N ALA A 467 -18.98 -24.74 9.47
CA ALA A 467 -18.60 -26.04 8.93
C ALA A 467 -17.51 -26.72 9.78
N MET A 468 -16.60 -25.96 10.36
CA MET A 468 -15.58 -26.45 11.31
C MET A 468 -16.13 -26.67 12.73
N ARG A 469 -17.42 -26.37 12.98
CA ARG A 469 -18.09 -26.46 14.29
C ARG A 469 -17.46 -25.56 15.36
N LEU A 470 -16.94 -24.39 14.97
CA LEU A 470 -16.54 -23.36 15.91
C LEU A 470 -17.79 -22.66 16.46
N THR A 471 -17.75 -22.23 17.72
CA THR A 471 -18.94 -21.73 18.44
C THR A 471 -18.74 -20.36 19.08
N ASP A 472 -17.57 -19.77 18.90
CA ASP A 472 -17.23 -18.47 19.46
C ASP A 472 -18.14 -17.39 18.81
N PRO A 473 -18.90 -16.60 19.59
CA PRO A 473 -19.92 -15.70 19.06
C PRO A 473 -19.37 -14.63 18.11
N GLU A 474 -18.12 -14.20 18.32
CA GLU A 474 -17.44 -13.21 17.49
C GLU A 474 -17.31 -13.65 16.02
N LEU A 475 -17.29 -14.96 15.76
CA LEU A 475 -17.23 -15.53 14.42
C LEU A 475 -18.56 -15.41 13.65
N PHE A 476 -19.65 -15.04 14.33
CA PHE A 476 -21.01 -15.04 13.79
C PHE A 476 -21.70 -13.67 13.91
N GLU A 477 -21.02 -12.65 14.40
CA GLU A 477 -21.56 -11.28 14.41
C GLU A 477 -21.98 -10.84 13.02
N THR A 478 -23.13 -10.16 12.92
CA THR A 478 -23.69 -9.72 11.63
C THR A 478 -22.97 -8.45 11.14
N ASP A 479 -23.02 -8.21 9.84
CA ASP A 479 -22.44 -7.00 9.23
C ASP A 479 -23.10 -5.73 9.82
N GLU A 480 -24.41 -5.74 10.00
CA GLU A 480 -25.16 -4.62 10.60
C GLU A 480 -24.66 -4.27 12.01
N SER A 481 -24.49 -5.32 12.87
CA SER A 481 -23.97 -5.13 14.24
C SER A 481 -22.56 -4.55 14.23
N LEU A 482 -21.70 -5.08 13.35
CA LEU A 482 -20.31 -4.61 13.22
C LEU A 482 -20.24 -3.19 12.69
N ILE A 483 -20.98 -2.86 11.62
CA ILE A 483 -21.05 -1.50 11.07
C ILE A 483 -21.50 -0.53 12.16
N GLN A 484 -22.59 -0.85 12.88
CA GLN A 484 -23.11 0.03 13.93
C GLN A 484 -22.09 0.23 15.06
N THR A 485 -21.41 -0.83 15.48
CA THR A 485 -20.37 -0.72 16.52
C THR A 485 -19.21 0.15 16.05
N LEU A 486 -18.71 -0.05 14.82
CA LEU A 486 -17.62 0.74 14.25
C LEU A 486 -18.00 2.22 14.10
N LEU A 487 -19.23 2.51 13.65
CA LEU A 487 -19.71 3.88 13.50
C LEU A 487 -19.88 4.57 14.85
N GLU A 488 -20.40 3.87 15.87
CA GLU A 488 -20.52 4.41 17.22
C GLU A 488 -19.15 4.71 17.85
N GLN A 489 -18.16 3.83 17.64
CA GLN A 489 -16.76 4.09 18.06
C GLN A 489 -16.17 5.29 17.33
N ALA A 490 -16.39 5.39 16.03
CA ALA A 490 -15.84 6.44 15.19
C ALA A 490 -16.47 7.80 15.46
N LYS A 491 -17.78 7.85 15.60
CA LYS A 491 -18.56 9.07 15.85
C LYS A 491 -19.89 8.70 16.54
N PRO A 492 -20.00 8.88 17.87
CA PRO A 492 -21.21 8.56 18.60
C PRO A 492 -22.48 9.13 17.97
N GLY A 493 -23.49 8.26 17.82
CA GLY A 493 -24.78 8.61 17.21
C GLY A 493 -24.80 8.62 15.68
N LEU A 494 -23.72 8.26 14.99
CA LEU A 494 -23.73 8.07 13.54
C LEU A 494 -24.33 6.71 13.18
N THR A 495 -25.42 6.69 12.40
CA THR A 495 -26.00 5.46 11.86
C THR A 495 -25.54 5.21 10.43
N PHE A 496 -25.65 3.96 9.97
CA PHE A 496 -25.28 3.62 8.59
C PHE A 496 -26.19 4.31 7.56
N GLU A 497 -27.48 4.42 7.85
CA GLU A 497 -28.44 5.11 6.99
C GLU A 497 -28.06 6.60 6.84
N ALA A 498 -27.76 7.28 7.94
CA ALA A 498 -27.34 8.69 7.90
C ALA A 498 -26.02 8.87 7.15
N LEU A 499 -25.08 7.92 7.27
CA LEU A 499 -23.84 7.92 6.52
C LEU A 499 -24.08 7.65 5.03
N ALA A 500 -24.97 6.71 4.68
CA ALA A 500 -25.33 6.37 3.30
C ALA A 500 -25.98 7.55 2.57
N ASP A 501 -26.80 8.34 3.24
CA ASP A 501 -27.45 9.53 2.68
C ASP A 501 -26.43 10.60 2.26
N VAL A 502 -25.42 10.86 3.10
CA VAL A 502 -24.38 11.87 2.84
C VAL A 502 -23.14 11.31 2.12
N GLY A 503 -22.96 9.99 2.15
CA GLY A 503 -21.85 9.25 1.53
C GLY A 503 -20.56 9.28 2.34
N THR A 504 -20.09 10.44 2.78
CA THR A 504 -18.82 10.62 3.49
C THR A 504 -18.96 11.62 4.63
N VAL A 505 -18.40 11.29 5.79
CA VAL A 505 -18.36 12.16 6.96
C VAL A 505 -16.91 12.36 7.40
N PHE A 506 -16.53 13.60 7.68
CA PHE A 506 -15.23 13.95 8.27
C PHE A 506 -15.33 13.95 9.80
N HIS A 507 -14.25 13.50 10.45
CA HIS A 507 -14.09 13.59 11.88
C HIS A 507 -12.66 14.01 12.27
N PRO A 508 -12.50 15.15 12.97
CA PRO A 508 -13.56 16.12 13.31
C PRO A 508 -14.10 16.86 12.07
N SER A 509 -15.28 17.43 12.19
CA SER A 509 -15.93 18.17 11.09
C SER A 509 -15.16 19.42 10.68
N ARG A 510 -14.41 20.04 11.61
CA ARG A 510 -13.48 21.15 11.35
C ARG A 510 -12.08 20.60 11.10
N PRO A 511 -11.24 21.31 10.31
CA PRO A 511 -9.84 20.94 10.14
C PRO A 511 -9.13 20.78 11.49
N SER A 512 -8.38 19.69 11.63
CA SER A 512 -7.62 19.39 12.85
C SER A 512 -6.16 19.74 12.67
N VAL A 513 -5.50 20.09 13.78
CA VAL A 513 -4.05 20.31 13.83
C VAL A 513 -3.38 19.04 14.33
N GLN A 514 -2.42 18.53 13.55
CA GLN A 514 -1.66 17.33 13.93
C GLN A 514 -0.85 17.62 15.20
N PHE A 515 -1.01 16.76 16.22
CA PHE A 515 -0.32 16.91 17.52
C PHE A 515 -0.45 18.28 18.17
N GLU A 516 -1.61 18.93 18.08
CA GLU A 516 -1.89 20.25 18.68
C GLU A 516 -1.58 20.31 20.18
N LEU A 517 -1.80 19.20 20.88
CA LEU A 517 -1.56 19.08 22.33
C LEU A 517 -0.17 18.47 22.64
N HIS A 518 0.67 18.22 21.65
CA HIS A 518 1.97 17.55 21.79
C HIS A 518 1.91 16.22 22.56
N ASP A 519 0.81 15.47 22.38
CA ASP A 519 0.51 14.20 23.03
C ASP A 519 1.11 13.00 22.27
N TYR A 520 2.43 12.88 22.29
CA TYR A 520 3.15 11.80 21.61
C TYR A 520 3.07 10.49 22.42
N LYS A 521 2.72 9.37 21.74
CA LYS A 521 2.61 8.04 22.38
C LYS A 521 3.93 7.25 22.35
N THR A 522 5.03 7.94 22.47
CA THR A 522 6.36 7.35 22.64
C THR A 522 6.60 7.00 24.11
N PRO A 523 7.61 6.16 24.44
CA PRO A 523 7.96 5.86 25.82
C PRO A 523 8.29 7.08 26.67
N SER A 524 8.89 8.13 26.07
CA SER A 524 9.24 9.38 26.77
C SER A 524 8.09 10.40 26.84
N GLY A 525 6.99 10.17 26.11
CA GLY A 525 5.94 11.17 25.91
C GLY A 525 6.38 12.36 25.02
N LYS A 526 7.56 12.29 24.39
CA LYS A 526 8.14 13.30 23.50
C LYS A 526 8.46 12.68 22.13
N ILE A 527 8.79 13.51 21.16
CA ILE A 527 9.34 13.05 19.87
C ILE A 527 10.72 12.42 20.15
N GLU A 528 10.92 11.18 19.74
CA GLU A 528 12.19 10.46 19.94
C GLU A 528 13.00 10.50 18.64
N LEU A 529 14.00 11.38 18.57
CA LEU A 529 14.87 11.55 17.40
C LEU A 529 16.08 10.60 17.44
N ALA A 530 16.53 10.25 18.66
CA ALA A 530 17.51 9.22 18.94
C ALA A 530 17.21 8.58 20.29
N GLY A 531 17.53 7.29 20.47
CA GLY A 531 17.27 6.62 21.74
C GLY A 531 17.37 5.10 21.70
N GLU A 532 17.22 4.48 22.87
CA GLU A 532 17.33 3.03 23.07
C GLU A 532 16.21 2.23 22.38
N ALA A 533 15.04 2.84 22.11
CA ALA A 533 13.95 2.18 21.42
C ALA A 533 14.36 1.75 20.00
N PHE A 534 15.20 2.55 19.33
CA PHE A 534 15.71 2.22 18.00
C PHE A 534 16.72 1.06 18.07
N VAL A 535 17.61 1.05 19.05
CA VAL A 535 18.59 -0.03 19.24
C VAL A 535 17.88 -1.36 19.50
N LYS A 536 16.82 -1.36 20.30
CA LYS A 536 15.97 -2.54 20.55
C LYS A 536 15.26 -3.04 19.28
N SER A 537 15.04 -2.16 18.31
CA SER A 537 14.45 -2.49 17.01
C SER A 537 15.49 -2.85 15.94
N GLY A 538 16.78 -3.01 16.33
CA GLY A 538 17.87 -3.36 15.42
C GLY A 538 18.44 -2.20 14.61
N LEU A 539 18.05 -0.95 14.93
CA LEU A 539 18.52 0.25 14.24
C LEU A 539 19.65 0.95 15.02
N PRO A 540 20.47 1.77 14.34
CA PRO A 540 21.35 2.72 15.03
C PRO A 540 20.55 3.64 15.95
N ARG A 541 21.16 4.02 17.08
CA ARG A 541 20.55 4.88 18.10
C ARG A 541 19.99 6.19 17.54
N ALA A 542 20.75 6.86 16.65
CA ALA A 542 20.31 8.01 15.88
C ALA A 542 20.20 7.64 14.39
N PRO A 543 19.34 8.29 13.60
CA PRO A 543 19.41 8.19 12.16
C PRO A 543 20.73 8.76 11.65
N PHE A 544 21.16 8.32 10.49
CA PHE A 544 22.42 8.72 9.87
C PHE A 544 22.23 9.08 8.40
N PRO A 545 23.15 9.86 7.78
CA PRO A 545 23.05 10.31 6.40
C PRO A 545 23.32 9.17 5.41
N SER A 546 22.39 8.19 5.33
CA SER A 546 22.55 7.00 4.50
C SER A 546 22.48 7.30 3.02
N ALA A 547 23.38 6.66 2.25
CA ALA A 547 23.34 6.62 0.80
C ALA A 547 23.71 5.22 0.34
N GLU A 548 22.86 4.60 -0.46
CA GLU A 548 23.18 3.30 -1.08
C GLU A 548 24.22 3.48 -2.20
N ALA A 549 25.16 2.55 -2.27
CA ALA A 549 26.15 2.54 -3.33
C ALA A 549 25.50 2.37 -4.71
N ARG A 550 26.04 3.06 -5.70
CA ARG A 550 25.63 2.86 -7.10
C ARG A 550 26.06 1.47 -7.58
N PRO A 551 25.24 0.81 -8.43
CA PRO A 551 25.60 -0.50 -8.97
C PRO A 551 26.94 -0.46 -9.73
N LEU A 552 27.73 -1.52 -9.60
CA LEU A 552 28.98 -1.71 -10.32
C LEU A 552 28.79 -2.63 -11.53
N GLY A 553 29.80 -2.74 -12.40
CA GLY A 553 29.85 -3.72 -13.48
C GLY A 553 28.78 -3.52 -14.56
N GLY A 554 28.32 -2.29 -14.76
CA GLY A 554 27.32 -1.99 -15.80
C GLY A 554 25.89 -2.37 -15.43
N HIS A 555 25.62 -2.76 -14.18
CA HIS A 555 24.25 -2.95 -13.70
C HIS A 555 23.53 -1.60 -13.52
N LEU A 556 22.19 -1.64 -13.59
CA LEU A 556 21.33 -0.49 -13.31
C LEU A 556 20.45 -0.77 -12.09
N ARG A 557 20.12 0.28 -11.34
CA ARG A 557 19.15 0.20 -10.27
C ARG A 557 17.73 0.08 -10.86
N LEU A 558 17.02 -1.00 -10.50
CA LEU A 558 15.64 -1.19 -10.93
C LEU A 558 14.67 -0.42 -10.04
N LEU A 559 13.87 0.43 -10.64
CA LEU A 559 12.67 0.99 -10.01
C LEU A 559 11.41 0.35 -10.59
N SER A 560 10.50 -0.07 -9.71
CA SER A 560 9.24 -0.70 -10.12
C SER A 560 8.03 0.01 -9.50
N PRO A 561 7.77 1.28 -9.86
CA PRO A 561 6.66 2.05 -9.32
C PRO A 561 5.30 1.53 -9.81
N ALA A 562 4.23 2.04 -9.17
CA ALA A 562 2.87 1.85 -9.67
C ALA A 562 2.67 2.54 -11.02
N SER A 563 1.82 1.96 -11.87
CA SER A 563 1.37 2.60 -13.09
C SER A 563 0.04 3.34 -12.88
N GLU A 564 -0.29 4.25 -13.77
CA GLU A 564 -1.58 4.94 -13.80
C GLU A 564 -2.77 3.97 -13.95
N TRP A 565 -2.60 2.89 -14.72
CA TRP A 565 -3.68 1.99 -15.13
C TRP A 565 -3.87 0.76 -14.27
N LEU A 566 -2.87 0.37 -13.49
CA LEU A 566 -2.94 -0.77 -12.58
C LEU A 566 -2.88 -0.31 -11.12
N MET A 567 -3.49 -1.10 -10.24
CA MET A 567 -3.36 -0.95 -8.81
C MET A 567 -2.83 -2.26 -8.25
N ASN A 568 -1.51 -2.31 -8.02
CA ASN A 568 -0.80 -3.57 -7.80
C ASN A 568 -1.19 -4.58 -8.91
N SER A 569 -1.67 -5.79 -8.58
CA SER A 569 -2.15 -6.76 -9.57
C SER A 569 -3.64 -6.60 -9.95
N SER A 570 -4.38 -5.67 -9.31
CA SER A 570 -5.77 -5.41 -9.67
C SER A 570 -5.88 -4.74 -11.03
N TYR A 571 -6.94 -5.06 -11.75
CA TYR A 571 -7.25 -4.62 -13.12
C TYR A 571 -6.39 -5.27 -14.22
N GLY A 572 -5.37 -6.08 -13.88
CA GLY A 572 -4.51 -6.76 -14.84
C GLY A 572 -5.21 -7.83 -15.71
N ASN A 573 -6.47 -8.14 -15.42
CA ASN A 573 -7.33 -9.03 -16.22
C ASN A 573 -8.30 -8.30 -17.15
N ASP A 574 -8.38 -6.96 -17.11
CA ASP A 574 -9.29 -6.18 -17.93
C ASP A 574 -8.66 -5.85 -19.29
N PRO A 575 -9.19 -6.37 -20.42
CA PRO A 575 -8.59 -6.16 -21.74
C PRO A 575 -8.62 -4.70 -22.19
N LYS A 576 -9.58 -3.89 -21.74
CA LYS A 576 -9.64 -2.46 -22.06
C LYS A 576 -8.56 -1.69 -21.30
N ILE A 577 -8.30 -2.06 -20.04
CA ILE A 577 -7.22 -1.48 -19.25
C ILE A 577 -5.87 -1.91 -19.81
N LEU A 578 -5.69 -3.19 -20.16
CA LEU A 578 -4.46 -3.66 -20.81
C LEU A 578 -4.17 -2.94 -22.13
N LYS A 579 -5.21 -2.62 -22.90
CA LYS A 579 -5.05 -1.81 -24.12
C LYS A 579 -4.56 -0.38 -23.82
N GLN A 580 -5.04 0.25 -22.74
CA GLN A 580 -4.55 1.58 -22.31
C GLN A 580 -3.13 1.52 -21.79
N LEU A 581 -2.80 0.47 -21.06
CA LEU A 581 -1.47 0.25 -20.52
C LEU A 581 -0.41 0.04 -21.62
N GLY A 582 -0.81 -0.52 -22.76
CA GLY A 582 0.08 -0.80 -23.90
C GLY A 582 1.06 -1.94 -23.62
N ASP A 583 2.14 -1.98 -24.41
CA ASP A 583 3.20 -2.99 -24.31
C ASP A 583 3.96 -2.90 -22.97
N ASP A 584 4.59 -4.01 -22.58
CA ASP A 584 5.49 -4.04 -21.43
C ASP A 584 6.79 -3.33 -21.77
N GLN A 585 7.06 -2.21 -21.09
CA GLN A 585 8.19 -1.35 -21.36
C GLN A 585 9.12 -1.20 -20.17
N ALA A 586 10.41 -1.10 -20.49
CA ALA A 586 11.43 -0.59 -19.59
C ALA A 586 11.88 0.81 -20.06
N PHE A 587 11.90 1.76 -19.14
CA PHE A 587 12.31 3.13 -19.43
C PHE A 587 13.76 3.34 -18.98
N ILE A 588 14.57 3.91 -19.86
CA ILE A 588 16.00 4.12 -19.63
C ILE A 588 16.41 5.56 -20.03
N ASN A 589 17.37 6.12 -19.31
CA ASN A 589 17.92 7.43 -19.60
C ASN A 589 18.58 7.47 -21.01
N PRO A 590 18.47 8.58 -21.78
CA PRO A 590 19.13 8.72 -23.08
C PRO A 590 20.62 8.41 -23.06
N GLY A 591 21.37 8.94 -22.06
CA GLY A 591 22.81 8.69 -21.93
C GLY A 591 23.16 7.24 -21.65
N GLU A 592 22.36 6.55 -20.83
CA GLU A 592 22.53 5.11 -20.59
C GLU A 592 22.21 4.28 -21.84
N ALA A 593 21.18 4.68 -22.59
CA ALA A 593 20.83 4.01 -23.85
C ALA A 593 21.94 4.15 -24.89
N GLU A 594 22.49 5.36 -25.07
CA GLU A 594 23.61 5.64 -25.97
C GLU A 594 24.86 4.83 -25.59
N ALA A 595 25.26 4.87 -24.31
CA ALA A 595 26.44 4.15 -23.82
C ALA A 595 26.37 2.62 -24.04
N ARG A 596 25.14 2.07 -24.18
CA ARG A 596 24.87 0.63 -24.37
C ARG A 596 24.47 0.29 -25.82
N GLY A 597 24.39 1.26 -26.73
CA GLY A 597 23.93 1.05 -28.10
C GLY A 597 22.46 0.65 -28.19
N ILE A 598 21.64 0.96 -27.18
CA ILE A 598 20.22 0.63 -27.09
C ILE A 598 19.41 1.74 -27.76
N LYS A 599 18.42 1.36 -28.58
CA LYS A 599 17.49 2.27 -29.26
C LYS A 599 16.05 2.03 -28.76
N SER A 600 15.22 3.06 -28.84
CA SER A 600 13.79 2.91 -28.54
C SER A 600 13.15 1.81 -29.37
N GLY A 601 12.29 1.00 -28.75
CA GLY A 601 11.66 -0.16 -29.36
C GLY A 601 12.49 -1.44 -29.40
N HIS A 602 13.81 -1.39 -29.13
CA HIS A 602 14.61 -2.61 -28.96
C HIS A 602 14.07 -3.45 -27.81
N ARG A 603 14.26 -4.76 -27.91
CA ARG A 603 14.02 -5.65 -26.75
C ARG A 603 15.30 -5.75 -25.95
N ILE A 604 15.16 -5.67 -24.63
CA ILE A 604 16.24 -5.88 -23.68
C ILE A 604 15.85 -6.94 -22.67
N ARG A 605 16.85 -7.68 -22.23
CA ARG A 605 16.73 -8.62 -21.12
C ARG A 605 17.25 -7.96 -19.85
N LEU A 606 16.39 -7.92 -18.82
CA LEU A 606 16.72 -7.56 -17.46
C LEU A 606 16.91 -8.84 -16.67
N ALA A 607 18.01 -8.99 -15.94
CA ALA A 607 18.25 -10.20 -15.17
C ALA A 607 18.87 -9.90 -13.79
N THR A 608 18.52 -10.76 -12.83
CA THR A 608 19.15 -10.91 -11.52
C THR A 608 19.61 -12.37 -11.36
N ALA A 609 20.20 -12.71 -10.22
CA ALA A 609 20.58 -14.10 -9.93
C ALA A 609 19.41 -15.08 -9.88
N ILE A 610 18.18 -14.60 -9.65
CA ILE A 610 17.00 -15.45 -9.44
C ILE A 610 16.05 -15.54 -10.64
N GLY A 611 16.16 -14.63 -11.60
CA GLY A 611 15.27 -14.62 -12.76
C GLY A 611 15.58 -13.53 -13.77
N GLU A 612 14.85 -13.58 -14.88
CA GLU A 612 14.98 -12.63 -15.98
C GLU A 612 13.62 -12.32 -16.61
N ILE A 613 13.52 -11.14 -17.21
CA ILE A 613 12.37 -10.72 -18.03
C ILE A 613 12.89 -9.99 -19.27
N THR A 614 12.12 -10.05 -20.35
CA THR A 614 12.43 -9.33 -21.59
C THR A 614 11.37 -8.28 -21.85
N LEU A 615 11.78 -7.02 -22.02
CA LEU A 615 10.89 -5.88 -22.18
C LEU A 615 11.29 -5.03 -23.40
N ARG A 616 10.35 -4.26 -23.95
CA ARG A 616 10.65 -3.22 -24.93
C ARG A 616 11.22 -1.97 -24.26
N VAL A 617 12.17 -1.33 -24.90
CA VAL A 617 12.78 -0.09 -24.36
C VAL A 617 11.98 1.12 -24.80
N ALA A 618 11.72 2.01 -23.85
CA ALA A 618 11.37 3.40 -24.06
C ALA A 618 12.50 4.30 -23.51
N ILE A 619 12.97 5.24 -24.30
CA ILE A 619 14.00 6.18 -23.86
C ILE A 619 13.30 7.39 -23.25
N SER A 620 13.64 7.75 -22.01
CA SER A 620 13.05 8.90 -21.29
C SER A 620 14.10 9.63 -20.44
N ALA A 621 14.16 10.94 -20.58
CA ALA A 621 14.95 11.80 -19.72
C ALA A 621 14.36 11.94 -18.29
N ASP A 622 13.15 11.48 -18.07
CA ASP A 622 12.50 11.49 -16.75
C ASP A 622 13.08 10.44 -15.80
N VAL A 623 13.83 9.46 -16.34
CA VAL A 623 14.57 8.46 -15.57
C VAL A 623 16.02 8.91 -15.41
N PRO A 624 16.59 8.96 -14.19
CA PRO A 624 17.97 9.39 -13.99
C PRO A 624 19.00 8.39 -14.53
N MET A 625 20.24 8.83 -14.72
CA MET A 625 21.38 7.98 -15.06
C MET A 625 21.58 6.89 -13.99
N GLY A 626 22.01 5.70 -14.41
CA GLY A 626 22.22 4.57 -13.50
C GLY A 626 20.95 3.82 -13.08
N VAL A 627 19.78 4.21 -13.62
CA VAL A 627 18.47 3.65 -13.28
C VAL A 627 17.76 3.10 -14.50
N ILE A 628 17.02 2.01 -14.30
CA ILE A 628 16.03 1.49 -15.24
C ILE A 628 14.68 1.36 -14.54
N LEU A 629 13.60 1.79 -15.19
CA LEU A 629 12.26 1.74 -14.65
C LEU A 629 11.41 0.73 -15.42
N ALA A 630 10.71 -0.16 -14.68
CA ALA A 630 9.70 -1.04 -15.23
C ALA A 630 8.52 -1.12 -14.26
N HIS A 631 7.31 -0.78 -14.71
CA HIS A 631 6.13 -0.73 -13.84
C HIS A 631 5.74 -2.11 -13.31
N LYS A 632 5.34 -2.15 -12.03
CA LYS A 632 4.77 -3.35 -11.40
C LYS A 632 3.29 -3.56 -11.76
N GLY A 633 2.78 -4.75 -11.45
CA GLY A 633 1.35 -5.06 -11.42
C GLY A 633 0.84 -5.92 -12.57
N ARG A 634 1.63 -6.15 -13.61
CA ARG A 634 1.23 -7.07 -14.69
C ARG A 634 1.22 -8.52 -14.22
N TRP A 635 0.26 -9.27 -14.72
CA TRP A 635 0.24 -10.72 -14.57
C TRP A 635 1.20 -11.35 -15.58
N SER A 636 1.98 -12.33 -15.17
CA SER A 636 2.93 -13.01 -16.06
C SER A 636 2.24 -13.77 -17.21
N THR A 637 0.97 -14.16 -17.01
CA THR A 637 0.15 -14.83 -18.02
C THR A 637 -0.49 -13.86 -19.03
N ARG A 638 -0.35 -12.54 -18.84
CA ARG A 638 -1.00 -11.51 -19.66
C ARG A 638 -0.05 -10.42 -20.17
N GLY A 639 1.25 -10.69 -20.16
CA GLY A 639 2.30 -9.78 -20.60
C GLY A 639 3.60 -10.51 -20.90
N GLU A 640 4.66 -9.75 -21.21
CA GLU A 640 5.99 -10.29 -21.52
C GLU A 640 6.80 -10.63 -20.26
N GLY A 641 6.31 -10.29 -19.06
CA GLY A 641 6.95 -10.62 -17.80
C GLY A 641 6.38 -9.84 -16.62
N ASN A 642 6.80 -10.26 -15.43
CA ASN A 642 6.45 -9.60 -14.17
C ASN A 642 7.75 -9.21 -13.45
N VAL A 643 7.91 -7.94 -13.10
CA VAL A 643 9.11 -7.41 -12.44
C VAL A 643 9.47 -8.14 -11.14
N ASN A 644 8.48 -8.76 -10.47
CA ASN A 644 8.72 -9.57 -9.27
C ASN A 644 9.53 -10.85 -9.55
N ALA A 645 9.66 -11.27 -10.82
CA ALA A 645 10.59 -12.34 -11.20
C ALA A 645 12.06 -11.96 -10.97
N LEU A 646 12.35 -10.65 -10.90
CA LEU A 646 13.67 -10.10 -10.61
C LEU A 646 13.91 -9.84 -9.12
N ASN A 647 12.87 -9.93 -8.28
CA ASN A 647 12.92 -9.53 -6.88
C ASN A 647 13.36 -10.70 -5.98
N PRO A 648 14.57 -10.63 -5.36
CA PRO A 648 15.10 -11.71 -4.53
C PRO A 648 14.53 -11.73 -3.08
N GLY A 649 13.48 -10.98 -2.78
CA GLY A 649 12.97 -10.89 -1.41
C GLY A 649 13.88 -10.10 -0.47
N GLN A 650 14.64 -9.13 -0.99
CA GLN A 650 15.54 -8.32 -0.16
C GLN A 650 14.74 -7.52 0.88
N LYS A 651 15.21 -7.53 2.12
CA LYS A 651 14.62 -6.82 3.25
C LYS A 651 15.29 -5.46 3.49
N SER A 652 14.49 -4.53 3.98
CA SER A 652 14.95 -3.24 4.54
C SER A 652 15.60 -3.46 5.92
N ASP A 653 16.24 -2.42 6.42
CA ASP A 653 16.85 -2.35 7.75
C ASP A 653 15.84 -2.34 8.92
N LEU A 654 14.55 -2.28 8.64
CA LEU A 654 13.50 -2.21 9.67
C LEU A 654 12.30 -3.08 9.34
N ALA A 655 11.82 -3.82 10.37
CA ALA A 655 10.53 -4.50 10.41
C ALA A 655 10.32 -5.55 9.29
N GLU A 656 11.39 -6.21 8.83
CA GLU A 656 11.31 -7.24 7.80
C GLU A 656 10.64 -6.78 6.48
N SER A 657 10.61 -5.46 6.24
CA SER A 657 9.94 -4.82 5.12
C SER A 657 10.72 -5.01 3.81
N CYS A 658 10.05 -4.85 2.68
CA CYS A 658 10.68 -5.02 1.36
C CYS A 658 11.66 -3.89 1.00
N ALA A 659 12.76 -4.25 0.30
CA ALA A 659 13.72 -3.32 -0.29
C ALA A 659 13.70 -3.40 -1.84
N VAL A 660 12.50 -3.37 -2.42
CA VAL A 660 12.29 -3.59 -3.87
C VAL A 660 12.96 -2.54 -4.77
N HIS A 661 13.26 -1.36 -4.24
CA HIS A 661 13.97 -0.30 -4.97
C HIS A 661 15.49 -0.33 -4.81
N SER A 662 16.02 -1.35 -4.11
CA SER A 662 17.47 -1.60 -3.98
C SER A 662 17.96 -2.74 -4.89
N ILE A 663 17.11 -3.23 -5.79
CA ILE A 663 17.46 -4.31 -6.72
C ILE A 663 18.32 -3.76 -7.86
N ASN A 664 19.41 -4.45 -8.15
CA ASN A 664 20.29 -4.15 -9.28
C ASN A 664 20.12 -5.22 -10.37
N VAL A 665 20.00 -4.80 -11.62
CA VAL A 665 19.80 -5.70 -12.77
C VAL A 665 20.89 -5.52 -13.81
N SER A 666 21.29 -6.62 -14.44
CA SER A 666 22.01 -6.56 -15.69
C SER A 666 21.06 -6.20 -16.83
N VAL A 667 21.56 -5.46 -17.82
CA VAL A 667 20.79 -5.00 -18.98
C VAL A 667 21.54 -5.41 -20.24
N VAL A 668 20.95 -6.30 -21.04
CA VAL A 668 21.55 -6.83 -22.26
C VAL A 668 20.54 -6.71 -23.39
N ALA A 669 20.99 -6.39 -24.60
CA ALA A 669 20.17 -6.49 -25.80
C ALA A 669 19.68 -7.95 -25.96
N ALA A 670 18.37 -8.15 -26.25
CA ALA A 670 17.74 -9.46 -26.39
C ALA A 670 17.62 -9.86 -27.85
#